data_18f3e716053fba99a17098c56ff036b5
#
_entry.id   18f3e716053fba99a17098c56ff036b5
#
_cell.length_a   1.000
_cell.length_b   1.000
_cell.length_c   1.000
_cell.angle_alpha   90.00
_cell.angle_beta   90.00
_cell.angle_gamma   90.00
#
_symmetry.space_group_name_H-M   'P 1'
#
loop_
_entity.id
_entity.type
_entity.pdbx_description
1 polymer ?
#
loop_
_entity_poly.entity_id
_entity_poly.type
_entity_poly.pdbx_seq_one_letter_code
_entity_poly.pdbx_strand_id
1 'polypeptide(L)'
;VMICHNQDIAFSSYENLEGYVEEMEKSCQTVTYSDGNLMLTPYDLPLHVPRFPETAEIDAFAEEYGKRITKTKNQGISFDDILPVELFAAESSENLSIPAGIGDRSAVVNLVMGQGSSHHGLIAGATGSGKSTLLHTIIMSSMLKYDPDQLQLYLMDFKSGTEFKIYESVKLPHIRLLALDAMQEFGESILENLVQEMEQRAERFKEEAGGVTAIRDYVRVTGKTMPRILVIIDEFQILFNDAANRKVAEHCAELAKRIVTEGRAFGIHLLMATQSMRGISNMALISGIVEQMLIRVGLKCGESDIRYLFPNADCGKVQTMMKGPVGTAVMNLDYTEKPEAGFRVAYFDDDAQRRYLEKISEKYADYPARLQVFEGKRTEKLLDYFRREGLGKTEELPVRIHMGMPVKVAPPYTITIDKKRKHNLLICGSDIHIAARVADNYMISALMNQNATVYCADGDLLVDDDSAKPFYDLLAGWSGRFTLAQDRGDIIRMIGDVYSQYQERKKKNKKDAIFVVFKNLQFLDIVGMMLRGETIEEGDYLEEEPEGGQPEISDPIATFDFDSILTQPRNEDSMSAGEKLIRLIESGSMYGISFVISSLEYQTVKDTMGSYGENTLKHFPERVVFSLSQGDAEFLLDDISISGLQNQTVYFTDGIREKLTIKPYITPEVYELKEYLEKI
;
A
#
# COMPACT_ATOMS: atom_id res chain seq x y z
N VAL A 1 10.13 44.47 23.46
CA VAL A 1 10.51 45.84 23.81
C VAL A 1 10.04 46.74 22.64
N MET A 2 9.12 47.63 22.90
CA MET A 2 8.69 48.66 21.95
C MET A 2 9.30 49.95 22.38
N ILE A 3 10.08 50.58 21.52
CA ILE A 3 10.67 51.92 21.79
C ILE A 3 9.90 52.90 20.92
N CYS A 4 9.07 53.75 21.53
CA CYS A 4 8.37 54.82 20.84
C CYS A 4 9.18 56.13 20.96
N HIS A 5 9.57 56.71 19.84
CA HIS A 5 10.46 57.84 19.78
C HIS A 5 9.71 59.14 19.41
N ASN A 6 8.61 59.44 19.93
CA ASN A 6 7.98 60.77 19.99
C ASN A 6 6.51 60.67 20.44
N GLN A 7 6.05 61.60 21.26
CA GLN A 7 4.64 61.74 21.68
C GLN A 7 3.69 62.17 20.53
N ASP A 8 4.22 62.54 19.36
CA ASP A 8 3.45 63.06 18.22
C ASP A 8 3.29 62.11 17.03
N ILE A 9 3.57 60.80 17.19
CA ILE A 9 3.23 59.84 16.14
C ILE A 9 1.73 59.59 16.19
N ALA A 10 1.00 60.24 15.27
CA ALA A 10 -0.42 60.00 15.07
C ALA A 10 -0.60 58.54 14.59
N PHE A 11 -1.09 57.68 15.44
CA PHE A 11 -1.47 56.28 15.14
C PHE A 11 -2.74 56.20 14.27
N SER A 12 -3.09 57.26 13.53
CA SER A 12 -4.33 57.40 12.78
C SER A 12 -4.48 56.45 11.57
N SER A 13 -3.50 55.64 11.29
CA SER A 13 -3.54 54.71 10.15
C SER A 13 -3.73 53.24 10.50
N TYR A 14 -3.84 52.89 11.77
CA TYR A 14 -4.05 51.51 12.21
C TYR A 14 -5.20 51.42 13.22
N GLU A 15 -6.38 51.02 12.78
CA GLU A 15 -7.51 50.70 13.67
C GLU A 15 -7.08 49.61 14.71
N ASN A 16 -7.22 49.93 16.00
CA ASN A 16 -6.90 49.12 17.19
C ASN A 16 -5.46 49.14 17.74
N LEU A 17 -4.55 50.01 17.31
CA LEU A 17 -3.22 50.08 17.95
C LEU A 17 -3.28 50.67 19.35
N GLU A 18 -4.18 51.64 19.62
CA GLU A 18 -4.40 52.22 20.97
C GLU A 18 -4.74 51.17 22.03
N GLY A 19 -5.62 50.22 21.74
CA GLY A 19 -5.97 49.15 22.66
C GLY A 19 -4.80 48.21 22.97
N TYR A 20 -3.93 47.93 21.99
CA TYR A 20 -2.72 47.14 22.23
C TYR A 20 -1.65 47.89 23.03
N VAL A 21 -1.51 49.20 22.83
CA VAL A 21 -0.58 50.02 23.61
C VAL A 21 -1.05 50.10 25.07
N GLU A 22 -2.33 50.34 25.32
CA GLU A 22 -2.90 50.34 26.70
C GLU A 22 -2.74 48.99 27.40
N GLU A 23 -2.90 47.86 26.71
CA GLU A 23 -2.74 46.52 27.27
C GLU A 23 -1.28 46.20 27.55
N MET A 24 -0.36 46.70 26.69
CA MET A 24 1.09 46.60 26.90
C MET A 24 1.55 47.51 28.06
N GLU A 25 1.04 48.72 28.18
CA GLU A 25 1.32 49.58 29.33
C GLU A 25 0.91 49.02 30.67
N LYS A 26 -0.19 48.24 30.70
CA LYS A 26 -0.65 47.53 31.91
C LYS A 26 0.19 46.31 32.25
N SER A 27 0.86 45.71 31.29
CA SER A 27 1.59 44.44 31.46
C SER A 27 3.12 44.59 31.40
N CYS A 28 3.64 45.78 30.97
CA CYS A 28 5.04 46.04 30.85
C CYS A 28 5.52 47.20 31.70
N GLN A 29 6.81 47.23 32.04
CA GLN A 29 7.43 48.39 32.64
C GLN A 29 7.64 49.43 31.56
N THR A 30 7.17 50.66 31.81
CA THR A 30 7.25 51.78 30.86
C THR A 30 8.41 52.71 31.24
N VAL A 31 9.22 53.07 30.23
CA VAL A 31 10.27 54.07 30.41
C VAL A 31 9.88 55.29 29.57
N THR A 32 9.68 56.41 30.25
CA THR A 32 9.36 57.69 29.61
C THR A 32 10.63 58.54 29.45
N TYR A 33 10.74 59.28 28.33
CA TYR A 33 11.81 60.25 28.12
C TYR A 33 11.20 61.62 28.04
N SER A 34 11.62 62.52 28.97
CA SER A 34 11.20 63.92 29.00
C SER A 34 12.39 64.78 29.41
N ASP A 35 12.61 65.88 28.71
CA ASP A 35 13.62 66.90 29.03
C ASP A 35 15.05 66.38 29.27
N GLY A 36 15.47 65.41 28.52
CA GLY A 36 16.80 64.81 28.60
C GLY A 36 16.96 63.72 29.67
N ASN A 37 15.88 63.40 30.37
CA ASN A 37 15.89 62.38 31.42
C ASN A 37 15.00 61.19 31.08
N LEU A 38 15.50 59.97 31.35
CA LEU A 38 14.72 58.75 31.28
C LEU A 38 14.17 58.41 32.67
N MET A 39 12.88 58.12 32.75
CA MET A 39 12.18 57.76 33.99
C MET A 39 11.51 56.41 33.82
N LEU A 40 11.66 55.50 34.79
CA LEU A 40 10.94 54.25 34.83
C LEU A 40 9.57 54.44 35.54
N THR A 41 8.52 54.37 34.78
CA THR A 41 7.14 54.47 35.26
C THR A 41 6.61 53.09 35.67
N PRO A 42 5.88 52.91 36.79
CA PRO A 42 5.30 53.95 37.66
C PRO A 42 6.16 54.33 38.91
N TYR A 43 7.42 53.97 38.90
CA TYR A 43 8.26 54.12 40.11
C TYR A 43 8.93 55.49 40.19
N ASP A 44 8.78 56.37 39.23
CA ASP A 44 9.45 57.68 39.12
C ASP A 44 10.97 57.62 39.33
N LEU A 45 11.58 56.51 38.92
CA LEU A 45 13.01 56.31 39.08
C LEU A 45 13.78 56.87 37.89
N PRO A 46 14.73 57.81 38.09
CA PRO A 46 15.58 58.27 37.01
C PRO A 46 16.51 57.16 36.56
N LEU A 47 16.56 56.97 35.24
CA LEU A 47 17.44 56.00 34.62
C LEU A 47 18.63 56.73 33.98
N HIS A 48 19.85 56.38 34.39
CA HIS A 48 21.03 56.80 33.67
C HIS A 48 21.25 55.85 32.46
N VAL A 49 21.13 56.43 31.26
CA VAL A 49 21.50 55.69 30.03
C VAL A 49 23.01 55.73 29.88
N PRO A 50 23.65 54.58 29.94
CA PRO A 50 25.07 54.53 29.58
C PRO A 50 25.22 54.93 28.09
N ARG A 51 26.42 55.28 27.69
CA ARG A 51 26.79 55.69 26.33
C ARG A 51 26.10 54.77 25.31
N PHE A 52 25.50 55.36 24.29
CA PHE A 52 24.92 54.63 23.18
C PHE A 52 25.95 53.66 22.60
N PRO A 53 25.65 52.36 22.51
CA PRO A 53 26.61 51.42 21.96
C PRO A 53 26.90 51.70 20.48
N GLU A 54 28.07 51.39 20.00
CA GLU A 54 28.41 51.52 18.59
C GLU A 54 27.59 50.55 17.76
N THR A 55 27.36 50.91 16.47
CA THR A 55 26.54 50.09 15.57
C THR A 55 26.97 48.63 15.53
N ALA A 56 28.29 48.38 15.55
CA ALA A 56 28.83 47.00 15.59
C ALA A 56 28.47 46.22 16.87
N GLU A 57 28.32 46.93 18.00
CA GLU A 57 27.90 46.29 19.28
C GLU A 57 26.39 46.02 19.26
N ILE A 58 25.60 46.90 18.63
CA ILE A 58 24.15 46.69 18.41
C ILE A 58 23.92 45.53 17.45
N ASP A 59 24.66 45.42 16.37
CA ASP A 59 24.56 44.35 15.40
C ASP A 59 24.96 42.99 16.05
N ALA A 60 26.05 42.95 16.79
CA ALA A 60 26.47 41.74 17.53
C ALA A 60 25.42 41.30 18.59
N PHE A 61 24.87 42.27 19.32
CA PHE A 61 23.80 42.00 20.28
C PHE A 61 22.53 41.53 19.59
N ALA A 62 22.14 42.19 18.50
CA ALA A 62 20.96 41.77 17.72
C ALA A 62 21.13 40.38 17.12
N GLU A 63 22.31 40.02 16.65
CA GLU A 63 22.61 38.68 16.15
C GLU A 63 22.59 37.62 17.27
N GLU A 64 23.24 37.91 18.39
CA GLU A 64 23.23 36.98 19.55
C GLU A 64 21.82 36.87 20.15
N TYR A 65 21.10 37.97 20.27
CA TYR A 65 19.73 37.99 20.80
C TYR A 65 18.75 37.33 19.80
N GLY A 66 18.95 37.56 18.49
CA GLY A 66 18.23 36.88 17.44
C GLY A 66 18.43 35.37 17.50
N LYS A 67 19.67 34.92 17.69
CA LYS A 67 19.98 33.49 17.92
C LYS A 67 19.31 32.94 19.18
N ARG A 68 19.31 33.71 20.28
CA ARG A 68 18.63 33.32 21.52
C ARG A 68 17.11 33.31 21.39
N ILE A 69 16.49 34.31 20.74
CA ILE A 69 15.05 34.34 20.49
C ILE A 69 14.65 33.21 19.54
N THR A 70 15.41 32.97 18.48
CA THR A 70 15.14 31.86 17.57
C THR A 70 15.25 30.52 18.30
N LYS A 71 16.26 30.37 19.16
CA LYS A 71 16.40 29.20 19.99
C LYS A 71 15.27 29.07 21.03
N THR A 72 14.81 30.16 21.61
CA THR A 72 13.71 30.16 22.62
C THR A 72 12.33 30.04 21.97
N LYS A 73 12.09 30.64 20.79
CA LYS A 73 10.85 30.45 20.02
C LYS A 73 10.70 29.04 19.47
N ASN A 74 11.83 28.40 19.12
CA ASN A 74 11.90 27.02 18.65
C ASN A 74 12.18 26.00 19.76
N GLN A 75 12.31 26.41 21.03
CA GLN A 75 12.34 25.48 22.16
C GLN A 75 10.94 24.94 22.39
N GLY A 76 10.48 24.07 21.45
CA GLY A 76 9.50 23.06 21.74
C GLY A 76 10.02 22.19 22.90
N ILE A 77 9.14 21.40 23.51
CA ILE A 77 9.56 20.39 24.47
C ILE A 77 10.50 19.43 23.75
N SER A 78 11.71 19.25 24.29
CA SER A 78 12.65 18.29 23.71
C SER A 78 12.10 16.88 23.84
N PHE A 79 12.32 16.08 22.82
CA PHE A 79 11.94 14.67 22.87
C PHE A 79 12.71 13.90 23.95
N ASP A 80 13.96 14.30 24.22
CA ASP A 80 14.76 13.72 25.31
C ASP A 80 14.13 13.90 26.70
N ASP A 81 13.39 15.00 26.91
CA ASP A 81 12.75 15.31 28.18
C ASP A 81 11.61 14.35 28.56
N ILE A 82 11.09 13.59 27.58
CA ILE A 82 9.99 12.64 27.78
C ILE A 82 10.42 11.18 27.75
N LEU A 83 11.66 10.90 27.37
CA LEU A 83 12.14 9.52 27.28
C LEU A 83 12.34 8.91 28.68
N PRO A 84 12.12 7.60 28.85
CA PRO A 84 12.44 6.90 30.07
C PRO A 84 13.98 6.86 30.28
N VAL A 85 14.38 6.81 31.55
CA VAL A 85 15.82 6.69 31.91
C VAL A 85 16.44 5.43 31.31
N GLU A 86 15.70 4.33 31.31
CA GLU A 86 16.12 3.07 30.71
C GLU A 86 15.30 2.78 29.44
N LEU A 87 15.98 2.70 28.30
CA LEU A 87 15.35 2.45 27.02
C LEU A 87 15.17 0.94 26.79
N PHE A 88 14.10 0.57 26.06
CA PHE A 88 13.79 -0.82 25.66
C PHE A 88 13.51 -1.78 26.81
N ALA A 89 13.23 -1.28 28.00
CA ALA A 89 13.11 -2.08 29.23
C ALA A 89 11.68 -2.20 29.75
N ALA A 90 10.73 -1.49 29.17
CA ALA A 90 9.35 -1.49 29.66
C ALA A 90 8.60 -2.78 29.28
N GLU A 91 7.80 -3.27 30.21
CA GLU A 91 6.86 -4.36 29.98
C GLU A 91 5.50 -3.87 29.52
N SER A 92 4.86 -4.58 28.61
CA SER A 92 3.54 -4.25 28.06
C SER A 92 2.42 -5.17 28.59
N SER A 93 2.72 -6.09 29.49
CA SER A 93 1.77 -7.08 29.99
C SER A 93 0.48 -6.44 30.54
N GLU A 94 0.57 -5.37 31.33
CA GLU A 94 -0.57 -4.67 31.89
C GLU A 94 -1.19 -3.64 30.95
N ASN A 95 -0.38 -2.78 30.34
CA ASN A 95 -0.83 -1.71 29.45
C ASN A 95 0.32 -1.18 28.58
N LEU A 96 -0.01 -0.33 27.60
CA LEU A 96 0.94 0.52 26.88
C LEU A 96 0.86 1.93 27.47
N SER A 97 1.96 2.44 27.99
CA SER A 97 2.10 3.81 28.47
C SER A 97 3.14 4.53 27.61
N ILE A 98 2.69 5.37 26.68
CA ILE A 98 3.52 5.98 25.63
C ILE A 98 3.69 7.46 25.89
N PRO A 99 4.92 7.96 26.14
CA PRO A 99 5.18 9.38 26.31
C PRO A 99 4.83 10.20 25.07
N ALA A 100 4.13 11.32 25.23
CA ALA A 100 3.67 12.16 24.13
C ALA A 100 4.11 13.63 24.25
N GLY A 101 4.40 14.10 25.45
CA GLY A 101 4.77 15.48 25.69
C GLY A 101 4.84 15.83 27.16
N ILE A 102 4.79 17.12 27.46
CA ILE A 102 4.83 17.65 28.83
C ILE A 102 3.58 18.49 29.09
N GLY A 103 2.92 18.19 30.19
CA GLY A 103 1.76 18.91 30.72
C GLY A 103 2.12 19.91 31.83
N ASP A 104 1.13 20.21 32.63
CA ASP A 104 1.30 21.09 33.78
C ASP A 104 2.38 20.58 34.76
N ARG A 105 3.10 21.51 35.38
CA ARG A 105 4.16 21.22 36.35
C ARG A 105 5.29 20.36 35.83
N SER A 106 5.55 20.42 34.51
CA SER A 106 6.61 19.63 33.83
C SER A 106 6.42 18.11 33.94
N ALA A 107 5.19 17.65 34.15
CA ALA A 107 4.90 16.23 34.19
C ALA A 107 4.83 15.64 32.75
N VAL A 108 5.47 14.49 32.56
CA VAL A 108 5.37 13.77 31.28
C VAL A 108 3.94 13.26 31.12
N VAL A 109 3.34 13.62 29.99
CA VAL A 109 2.02 13.15 29.59
C VAL A 109 2.15 11.90 28.74
N ASN A 110 1.49 10.82 29.18
CA ASN A 110 1.51 9.54 28.51
C ASN A 110 0.14 9.22 27.91
N LEU A 111 0.09 8.67 26.69
CA LEU A 111 -1.05 7.91 26.21
C LEU A 111 -1.01 6.54 26.88
N VAL A 112 -2.05 6.22 27.67
CA VAL A 112 -2.15 4.94 28.35
C VAL A 112 -3.26 4.12 27.72
N MET A 113 -2.90 3.00 27.08
CA MET A 113 -3.81 2.08 26.40
C MET A 113 -3.82 0.72 27.09
N GLY A 114 -4.99 0.14 27.26
CA GLY A 114 -5.14 -1.18 27.91
C GLY A 114 -5.42 -1.12 29.39
N GLN A 115 -5.66 0.08 29.97
CA GLN A 115 -6.00 0.28 31.37
C GLN A 115 -7.42 0.85 31.51
N GLY A 116 -8.20 0.33 32.45
CA GLY A 116 -9.58 0.81 32.72
C GLY A 116 -10.47 0.70 31.47
N SER A 117 -11.03 1.83 31.07
CA SER A 117 -11.80 1.99 29.82
C SER A 117 -10.97 2.46 28.63
N SER A 118 -9.73 2.87 28.84
CA SER A 118 -8.87 3.50 27.82
C SER A 118 -8.13 2.46 26.97
N HIS A 119 -8.72 2.09 25.85
CA HIS A 119 -8.18 1.02 24.98
C HIS A 119 -7.82 1.49 23.58
N HIS A 120 -8.57 2.43 23.04
CA HIS A 120 -8.43 2.94 21.67
C HIS A 120 -8.45 4.46 21.69
N GLY A 121 -7.81 5.10 20.71
CA GLY A 121 -7.65 6.54 20.70
C GLY A 121 -8.02 7.21 19.39
N LEU A 122 -8.49 8.46 19.49
CA LEU A 122 -8.81 9.33 18.39
C LEU A 122 -8.04 10.64 18.51
N ILE A 123 -7.34 11.02 17.44
CA ILE A 123 -6.58 12.27 17.34
C ILE A 123 -7.20 13.12 16.24
N ALA A 124 -7.49 14.40 16.53
CA ALA A 124 -7.82 15.35 15.47
C ALA A 124 -6.99 16.64 15.58
N GLY A 125 -6.62 17.19 14.43
CA GLY A 125 -5.87 18.43 14.37
C GLY A 125 -5.68 18.93 12.95
N ALA A 126 -6.02 20.19 12.71
CA ALA A 126 -5.91 20.83 11.41
C ALA A 126 -4.46 20.80 10.87
N THR A 127 -4.30 20.99 9.57
CA THR A 127 -2.98 21.10 8.92
C THR A 127 -2.11 22.15 9.64
N GLY A 128 -0.87 21.78 9.95
CA GLY A 128 0.07 22.65 10.65
C GLY A 128 -0.18 22.77 12.18
N SER A 129 -1.10 21.99 12.77
CA SER A 129 -1.34 21.97 14.21
C SER A 129 -0.29 21.20 15.02
N GLY A 130 0.50 20.35 14.37
CA GLY A 130 1.45 19.43 15.01
C GLY A 130 0.95 17.99 15.13
N LYS A 131 -0.11 17.60 14.39
CA LYS A 131 -0.65 16.23 14.37
C LYS A 131 0.42 15.20 13.99
N SER A 132 1.12 15.43 12.88
CA SER A 132 2.22 14.57 12.41
C SER A 132 3.34 14.46 13.44
N THR A 133 3.75 15.58 14.03
CA THR A 133 4.73 15.59 15.12
C THR A 133 4.28 14.71 16.29
N LEU A 134 3.01 14.79 16.69
CA LEU A 134 2.47 13.93 17.74
C LEU A 134 2.52 12.44 17.35
N LEU A 135 2.14 12.10 16.11
CA LEU A 135 2.19 10.71 15.63
C LEU A 135 3.63 10.19 15.65
N HIS A 136 4.58 10.95 15.13
CA HIS A 136 6.00 10.58 15.17
C HIS A 136 6.53 10.45 16.60
N THR A 137 6.14 11.38 17.49
CA THR A 137 6.50 11.29 18.92
C THR A 137 5.98 10.01 19.56
N ILE A 138 4.73 9.63 19.30
CA ILE A 138 4.14 8.39 19.78
C ILE A 138 4.88 7.17 19.24
N ILE A 139 5.16 7.12 17.94
CA ILE A 139 5.86 6.01 17.29
C ILE A 139 7.27 5.86 17.87
N MET A 140 8.04 6.94 17.88
CA MET A 140 9.44 6.92 18.33
C MET A 140 9.55 6.61 19.81
N SER A 141 8.74 7.27 20.68
CA SER A 141 8.79 7.02 22.12
C SER A 141 8.35 5.60 22.48
N SER A 142 7.40 5.03 21.74
CA SER A 142 6.98 3.64 21.94
C SER A 142 8.08 2.65 21.56
N MET A 143 8.75 2.82 20.41
CA MET A 143 9.86 1.96 19.98
C MET A 143 11.09 2.07 20.88
N LEU A 144 11.35 3.25 21.46
CA LEU A 144 12.46 3.45 22.39
C LEU A 144 12.15 2.95 23.81
N LYS A 145 10.90 2.85 24.17
CA LYS A 145 10.46 2.41 25.49
C LYS A 145 10.31 0.90 25.60
N TYR A 146 9.74 0.27 24.58
CA TYR A 146 9.41 -1.15 24.56
C TYR A 146 10.35 -1.96 23.64
N ASP A 147 10.58 -3.23 23.99
CA ASP A 147 11.24 -4.20 23.12
C ASP A 147 10.28 -4.69 22.01
N PRO A 148 10.77 -5.16 20.83
CA PRO A 148 9.92 -5.72 19.78
C PRO A 148 9.06 -6.92 20.21
N ASP A 149 9.48 -7.66 21.24
CA ASP A 149 8.69 -8.75 21.82
C ASP A 149 7.59 -8.25 22.78
N GLN A 150 7.60 -6.95 23.12
CA GLN A 150 6.60 -6.29 23.94
C GLN A 150 5.62 -5.46 23.09
N LEU A 151 6.08 -4.89 21.96
CA LEU A 151 5.29 -4.00 21.12
C LEU A 151 5.51 -4.25 19.64
N GLN A 152 4.41 -4.34 18.90
CA GLN A 152 4.38 -4.34 17.44
C GLN A 152 3.56 -3.16 16.92
N LEU A 153 4.05 -2.53 15.85
CA LEU A 153 3.43 -1.37 15.21
C LEU A 153 2.90 -1.73 13.82
N TYR A 154 1.69 -1.27 13.52
CA TYR A 154 1.09 -1.24 12.21
C TYR A 154 0.84 0.21 11.86
N LEU A 155 1.50 0.73 10.84
CA LEU A 155 1.43 2.15 10.46
C LEU A 155 0.73 2.28 9.12
N MET A 156 -0.34 3.06 9.05
CA MET A 156 -1.15 3.25 7.86
C MET A 156 -1.31 4.74 7.56
N ASP A 157 -0.85 5.17 6.38
CA ASP A 157 -1.03 6.53 5.85
C ASP A 157 -1.87 6.46 4.56
N PHE A 158 -3.08 7.00 4.62
CA PHE A 158 -4.01 7.03 3.48
C PHE A 158 -3.92 8.31 2.64
N LYS A 159 -3.11 9.30 3.01
CA LYS A 159 -3.13 10.59 2.35
C LYS A 159 -2.12 10.70 1.20
N SER A 160 -0.85 10.56 1.49
CA SER A 160 0.22 10.81 0.53
C SER A 160 1.38 9.83 0.65
N GLY A 161 1.35 8.96 1.63
CA GLY A 161 2.40 7.99 1.92
C GLY A 161 3.73 8.61 2.36
N THR A 162 3.79 9.94 2.52
CA THR A 162 5.04 10.64 2.86
C THR A 162 5.30 10.70 4.34
N GLU A 163 4.25 10.67 5.16
CA GLU A 163 4.35 10.88 6.60
C GLU A 163 5.17 9.78 7.27
N PHE A 164 4.87 8.51 6.99
CA PHE A 164 5.57 7.39 7.63
C PHE A 164 6.72 6.80 6.81
N LYS A 165 7.05 7.38 5.64
CA LYS A 165 8.07 6.84 4.73
C LYS A 165 9.46 6.74 5.36
N ILE A 166 9.79 7.60 6.30
CA ILE A 166 11.08 7.57 6.99
C ILE A 166 11.33 6.24 7.70
N TYR A 167 10.28 5.54 8.13
CA TYR A 167 10.41 4.27 8.83
C TYR A 167 10.74 3.07 7.89
N GLU A 168 10.73 3.27 6.58
CA GLU A 168 11.22 2.28 5.60
C GLU A 168 12.74 2.30 5.49
N SER A 169 13.38 3.42 5.86
CA SER A 169 14.81 3.68 5.58
C SER A 169 15.79 2.79 6.33
N VAL A 170 15.38 2.24 7.46
CA VAL A 170 16.22 1.41 8.34
C VAL A 170 15.44 0.20 8.88
N LYS A 171 16.17 -0.82 9.34
CA LYS A 171 15.57 -2.01 9.94
C LYS A 171 14.95 -1.70 11.30
N LEU A 172 13.62 -1.76 11.41
CA LEU A 172 12.85 -1.50 12.62
C LEU A 172 11.98 -2.71 12.97
N PRO A 173 12.42 -3.61 13.85
CA PRO A 173 11.72 -4.86 14.11
C PRO A 173 10.37 -4.70 14.83
N HIS A 174 10.12 -3.55 15.45
CA HIS A 174 8.82 -3.21 16.02
C HIS A 174 7.74 -3.03 14.94
N ILE A 175 8.11 -2.55 13.74
CA ILE A 175 7.15 -2.27 12.68
C ILE A 175 6.93 -3.54 11.87
N ARG A 176 5.71 -4.06 11.97
CA ARG A 176 5.28 -5.26 11.26
C ARG A 176 4.69 -4.95 9.89
N LEU A 177 4.04 -3.81 9.79
CA LEU A 177 3.38 -3.37 8.57
C LEU A 177 3.49 -1.85 8.44
N LEU A 178 3.86 -1.42 7.24
CA LEU A 178 3.91 -0.03 6.83
C LEU A 178 3.11 0.13 5.52
N ALA A 179 1.94 0.76 5.61
CA ALA A 179 1.08 1.03 4.47
C ALA A 179 1.17 2.51 4.11
N LEU A 180 1.76 2.81 2.97
CA LEU A 180 1.99 4.16 2.45
C LEU A 180 1.06 4.42 1.27
N ASP A 181 0.35 5.57 1.27
CA ASP A 181 -0.63 5.91 0.23
C ASP A 181 -1.58 4.72 -0.05
N ALA A 182 -2.09 4.14 1.02
CA ALA A 182 -2.82 2.89 0.97
C ALA A 182 -4.19 3.06 0.29
N MET A 183 -4.59 2.02 -0.43
CA MET A 183 -5.94 1.90 -0.96
C MET A 183 -6.89 1.37 0.12
N GLN A 184 -8.18 1.66 -0.02
CA GLN A 184 -9.21 1.25 0.93
C GLN A 184 -9.25 -0.29 1.10
N GLU A 185 -9.12 -1.04 0.01
CA GLU A 185 -9.08 -2.50 -0.03
C GLU A 185 -7.85 -3.07 0.72
N PHE A 186 -6.72 -2.38 0.65
CA PHE A 186 -5.55 -2.79 1.44
C PHE A 186 -5.78 -2.55 2.93
N GLY A 187 -6.41 -1.43 3.28
CA GLY A 187 -6.84 -1.14 4.66
C GLY A 187 -7.81 -2.19 5.19
N GLU A 188 -8.79 -2.60 4.38
CA GLU A 188 -9.70 -3.71 4.67
C GLU A 188 -8.92 -4.98 5.04
N SER A 189 -7.96 -5.38 4.20
CA SER A 189 -7.16 -6.59 4.45
C SER A 189 -6.30 -6.51 5.71
N ILE A 190 -5.86 -5.31 6.12
CA ILE A 190 -5.16 -5.13 7.40
C ILE A 190 -6.11 -5.37 8.56
N LEU A 191 -7.33 -4.84 8.49
CA LEU A 191 -8.34 -5.07 9.53
C LEU A 191 -8.73 -6.55 9.61
N GLU A 192 -8.87 -7.25 8.47
CA GLU A 192 -9.08 -8.71 8.43
C GLU A 192 -7.92 -9.48 9.10
N ASN A 193 -6.69 -9.11 8.79
CA ASN A 193 -5.50 -9.72 9.41
C ASN A 193 -5.47 -9.50 10.93
N LEU A 194 -5.85 -8.32 11.42
CA LEU A 194 -5.95 -8.04 12.86
C LEU A 194 -7.05 -8.88 13.54
N VAL A 195 -8.18 -9.07 12.88
CA VAL A 195 -9.25 -9.95 13.38
C VAL A 195 -8.77 -11.40 13.43
N GLN A 196 -8.08 -11.87 12.40
CA GLN A 196 -7.48 -13.20 12.39
C GLN A 196 -6.43 -13.38 13.50
N GLU A 197 -5.61 -12.34 13.77
CA GLU A 197 -4.66 -12.35 14.90
C GLU A 197 -5.39 -12.46 16.24
N MET A 198 -6.55 -11.79 16.42
CA MET A 198 -7.36 -11.95 17.62
C MET A 198 -7.83 -13.40 17.80
N GLU A 199 -8.27 -14.04 16.73
CA GLU A 199 -8.73 -15.44 16.74
C GLU A 199 -7.59 -16.40 17.09
N GLN A 200 -6.41 -16.20 16.50
CA GLN A 200 -5.20 -16.99 16.83
C GLN A 200 -4.78 -16.80 18.31
N ARG A 201 -4.88 -15.56 18.83
CA ARG A 201 -4.60 -15.31 20.26
C ARG A 201 -5.62 -15.99 21.16
N ALA A 202 -6.89 -16.00 20.78
CA ALA A 202 -7.94 -16.70 21.53
C ALA A 202 -7.68 -18.22 21.59
N GLU A 203 -7.24 -18.83 20.48
CA GLU A 203 -6.84 -20.24 20.47
C GLU A 203 -5.64 -20.49 21.40
N ARG A 204 -4.62 -19.66 21.33
CA ARG A 204 -3.45 -19.74 22.22
C ARG A 204 -3.83 -19.57 23.68
N PHE A 205 -4.75 -18.66 24.00
CA PHE A 205 -5.25 -18.49 25.37
C PHE A 205 -5.93 -19.77 25.88
N LYS A 206 -6.65 -20.46 25.01
CA LYS A 206 -7.33 -21.72 25.33
C LYS A 206 -6.35 -22.88 25.51
N GLU A 207 -5.42 -23.02 24.57
CA GLU A 207 -4.51 -24.18 24.52
C GLU A 207 -3.36 -24.08 25.53
N GLU A 208 -2.76 -22.87 25.67
CA GLU A 208 -1.54 -22.68 26.44
C GLU A 208 -1.80 -22.18 27.86
N ALA A 209 -2.94 -21.50 28.11
CA ALA A 209 -3.21 -20.81 29.38
C ALA A 209 -4.52 -21.24 30.06
N GLY A 210 -5.11 -22.37 29.65
CA GLY A 210 -6.31 -22.90 30.30
C GLY A 210 -7.58 -22.08 30.07
N GLY A 211 -7.65 -21.29 28.98
CA GLY A 211 -8.84 -20.53 28.60
C GLY A 211 -8.96 -19.17 29.28
N VAL A 212 -7.86 -18.52 29.62
CA VAL A 212 -7.88 -17.11 30.06
C VAL A 212 -8.47 -16.21 28.99
N THR A 213 -9.00 -15.05 29.38
CA THR A 213 -9.73 -14.16 28.48
C THR A 213 -8.98 -12.85 28.18
N ALA A 214 -7.80 -12.64 28.77
CA ALA A 214 -7.03 -11.42 28.59
C ALA A 214 -5.54 -11.70 28.46
N ILE A 215 -4.86 -10.90 27.63
CA ILE A 215 -3.41 -10.96 27.39
C ILE A 215 -2.60 -10.89 28.69
N ARG A 216 -3.00 -10.06 29.64
CA ARG A 216 -2.37 -9.96 30.97
C ARG A 216 -2.35 -11.30 31.68
N ASP A 217 -3.48 -12.00 31.68
CA ASP A 217 -3.61 -13.28 32.37
C ASP A 217 -2.86 -14.38 31.64
N TYR A 218 -2.81 -14.33 30.29
CA TYR A 218 -1.98 -15.23 29.49
C TYR A 218 -0.50 -15.10 29.86
N VAL A 219 0.06 -13.87 29.87
CA VAL A 219 1.45 -13.64 30.24
C VAL A 219 1.73 -14.11 31.68
N ARG A 220 0.82 -13.81 32.61
CA ARG A 220 0.96 -14.24 34.01
C ARG A 220 0.96 -15.75 34.19
N VAL A 221 0.10 -16.48 33.47
CA VAL A 221 -0.04 -17.94 33.62
C VAL A 221 1.08 -18.67 32.90
N THR A 222 1.47 -18.22 31.70
CA THR A 222 2.44 -18.94 30.85
C THR A 222 3.88 -18.50 31.07
N GLY A 223 4.10 -17.29 31.61
CA GLY A 223 5.42 -16.64 31.64
C GLY A 223 5.97 -16.29 30.25
N LYS A 224 5.19 -16.48 29.18
CA LYS A 224 5.59 -16.16 27.81
C LYS A 224 5.21 -14.73 27.48
N THR A 225 6.09 -14.04 26.76
CA THR A 225 5.77 -12.71 26.21
C THR A 225 4.73 -12.83 25.10
N MET A 226 3.86 -11.85 25.01
CA MET A 226 2.96 -11.65 23.88
C MET A 226 2.92 -10.15 23.58
N PRO A 227 3.42 -9.70 22.42
CA PRO A 227 3.48 -8.27 22.11
C PRO A 227 2.09 -7.67 22.00
N ARG A 228 1.91 -6.47 22.56
CA ARG A 228 0.73 -5.67 22.20
C ARG A 228 0.91 -5.10 20.82
N ILE A 229 -0.19 -4.93 20.11
CA ILE A 229 -0.23 -4.37 18.76
C ILE A 229 -0.84 -2.98 18.84
N LEU A 230 -0.09 -1.96 18.41
CA LEU A 230 -0.58 -0.60 18.24
C LEU A 230 -0.71 -0.31 16.74
N VAL A 231 -1.93 -0.08 16.31
CA VAL A 231 -2.27 0.27 14.93
C VAL A 231 -2.50 1.78 14.87
N ILE A 232 -1.68 2.48 14.11
CA ILE A 232 -1.78 3.92 13.91
C ILE A 232 -2.27 4.17 12.49
N ILE A 233 -3.42 4.83 12.37
CA ILE A 233 -4.08 5.10 11.09
C ILE A 233 -4.18 6.60 10.91
N ASP A 234 -3.40 7.17 9.99
CA ASP A 234 -3.56 8.58 9.62
C ASP A 234 -4.56 8.72 8.47
N GLU A 235 -5.41 9.75 8.58
CA GLU A 235 -6.55 10.04 7.69
C GLU A 235 -7.52 8.83 7.57
N PHE A 236 -7.88 8.27 8.71
CA PHE A 236 -8.69 7.05 8.82
C PHE A 236 -10.06 7.13 8.13
N GLN A 237 -10.59 8.34 7.87
CA GLN A 237 -11.87 8.51 7.19
C GLN A 237 -11.89 7.92 5.78
N ILE A 238 -10.73 7.71 5.16
CA ILE A 238 -10.63 7.11 3.82
C ILE A 238 -11.07 5.64 3.86
N LEU A 239 -10.81 4.92 4.95
CA LEU A 239 -11.30 3.53 5.13
C LEU A 239 -12.82 3.41 5.04
N PHE A 240 -13.53 4.45 5.48
CA PHE A 240 -14.98 4.45 5.60
C PHE A 240 -15.67 5.32 4.54
N ASN A 241 -14.96 5.63 3.45
CA ASN A 241 -15.50 6.42 2.35
C ASN A 241 -16.41 5.56 1.45
N ASP A 242 -17.70 5.63 1.69
CA ASP A 242 -18.75 4.90 0.96
C ASP A 242 -18.91 5.38 -0.50
N ALA A 243 -18.51 6.59 -0.82
CA ALA A 243 -18.53 7.11 -2.18
C ALA A 243 -17.46 6.46 -3.09
N ALA A 244 -16.36 5.95 -2.52
CA ALA A 244 -15.33 5.26 -3.27
C ALA A 244 -15.71 3.78 -3.51
N ASN A 245 -15.95 3.03 -2.44
CA ASN A 245 -16.43 1.65 -2.50
C ASN A 245 -17.29 1.34 -1.26
N ARG A 246 -18.61 1.34 -1.44
CA ARG A 246 -19.55 1.18 -0.33
C ARG A 246 -19.40 -0.17 0.39
N LYS A 247 -19.22 -1.27 -0.33
CA LYS A 247 -19.10 -2.60 0.26
C LYS A 247 -17.84 -2.71 1.13
N VAL A 248 -16.71 -2.21 0.63
CA VAL A 248 -15.46 -2.18 1.36
C VAL A 248 -15.58 -1.27 2.59
N ALA A 249 -16.22 -0.09 2.46
CA ALA A 249 -16.43 0.82 3.59
C ALA A 249 -17.28 0.18 4.71
N GLU A 250 -18.38 -0.49 4.35
CA GLU A 250 -19.25 -1.21 5.29
C GLU A 250 -18.49 -2.35 5.98
N HIS A 251 -17.73 -3.16 5.23
CA HIS A 251 -16.93 -4.25 5.79
C HIS A 251 -15.78 -3.72 6.67
N CYS A 252 -15.08 -2.66 6.28
CA CYS A 252 -14.10 -2.00 7.14
C CYS A 252 -14.71 -1.55 8.46
N ALA A 253 -15.94 -1.02 8.43
CA ALA A 253 -16.63 -0.59 9.66
C ALA A 253 -16.99 -1.77 10.58
N GLU A 254 -17.44 -2.90 10.02
CA GLU A 254 -17.73 -4.12 10.79
C GLU A 254 -16.47 -4.66 11.46
N LEU A 255 -15.36 -4.79 10.70
CA LEU A 255 -14.07 -5.25 11.20
C LEU A 255 -13.51 -4.31 12.29
N ALA A 256 -13.50 -3.00 12.02
CA ALA A 256 -13.03 -2.00 12.98
C ALA A 256 -13.87 -2.02 14.26
N LYS A 257 -15.20 -2.14 14.14
CA LYS A 257 -16.11 -2.26 15.29
C LYS A 257 -15.79 -3.51 16.12
N ARG A 258 -15.53 -4.64 15.48
CA ARG A 258 -15.10 -5.86 16.16
C ARG A 258 -13.79 -5.64 16.91
N ILE A 259 -12.79 -5.02 16.28
CA ILE A 259 -11.49 -4.75 16.91
C ILE A 259 -11.63 -3.81 18.11
N VAL A 260 -12.40 -2.70 18.01
CA VAL A 260 -12.53 -1.77 19.14
C VAL A 260 -13.34 -2.36 20.29
N THR A 261 -14.17 -3.37 20.03
CA THR A 261 -14.99 -4.04 21.07
C THR A 261 -14.21 -5.17 21.77
N GLU A 262 -13.51 -6.00 21.01
CA GLU A 262 -12.90 -7.24 21.49
C GLU A 262 -11.36 -7.13 21.63
N GLY A 263 -10.71 -6.31 20.79
CA GLY A 263 -9.24 -6.25 20.65
C GLY A 263 -8.49 -5.96 21.95
N ARG A 264 -9.11 -5.25 22.90
CA ARG A 264 -8.53 -4.97 24.21
C ARG A 264 -8.08 -6.23 24.96
N ALA A 265 -8.89 -7.28 24.87
CA ALA A 265 -8.61 -8.55 25.55
C ALA A 265 -7.35 -9.22 24.97
N PHE A 266 -7.11 -9.00 23.71
CA PHE A 266 -5.97 -9.55 22.97
C PHE A 266 -4.77 -8.61 22.87
N GLY A 267 -4.84 -7.42 23.48
CA GLY A 267 -3.77 -6.42 23.45
C GLY A 267 -3.63 -5.71 22.11
N ILE A 268 -4.72 -5.56 21.35
CA ILE A 268 -4.75 -4.84 20.08
C ILE A 268 -5.43 -3.49 20.28
N HIS A 269 -4.74 -2.41 19.90
CA HIS A 269 -5.14 -1.03 20.14
C HIS A 269 -5.13 -0.25 18.83
N LEU A 270 -6.23 0.47 18.54
CA LEU A 270 -6.31 1.39 17.40
C LEU A 270 -6.09 2.83 17.87
N LEU A 271 -5.26 3.55 17.14
CA LEU A 271 -5.08 4.99 17.26
C LEU A 271 -5.39 5.62 15.90
N MET A 272 -6.56 6.20 15.76
CA MET A 272 -7.04 6.81 14.52
C MET A 272 -6.79 8.31 14.53
N ALA A 273 -6.24 8.85 13.45
CA ALA A 273 -5.96 10.27 13.31
C ALA A 273 -6.62 10.85 12.05
N THR A 274 -7.06 12.11 12.16
CA THR A 274 -7.66 12.86 11.02
C THR A 274 -7.34 14.34 11.13
N GLN A 275 -7.40 15.04 10.01
CA GLN A 275 -7.32 16.51 10.01
C GLN A 275 -8.65 17.16 10.41
N SER A 276 -9.77 16.52 10.10
CA SER A 276 -11.11 16.99 10.49
C SER A 276 -12.12 15.86 10.46
N MET A 277 -12.98 15.83 11.47
CA MET A 277 -14.11 14.91 11.54
C MET A 277 -15.19 15.24 10.49
N ARG A 278 -15.18 16.44 9.90
CA ARG A 278 -16.10 16.82 8.81
C ARG A 278 -15.82 16.08 7.49
N GLY A 279 -14.63 15.53 7.31
CA GLY A 279 -14.26 14.73 6.13
C GLY A 279 -14.92 13.35 6.07
N ILE A 280 -15.69 12.98 7.08
CA ILE A 280 -16.35 11.68 7.18
C ILE A 280 -17.73 11.79 6.54
N SER A 281 -17.89 11.16 5.37
CA SER A 281 -19.12 11.23 4.57
C SER A 281 -20.31 10.55 5.25
N ASN A 282 -20.08 9.46 6.00
CA ASN A 282 -21.11 8.68 6.67
C ASN A 282 -20.76 8.45 8.15
N MET A 283 -21.07 9.46 8.99
CA MET A 283 -20.84 9.35 10.44
C MET A 283 -21.66 8.23 11.10
N ALA A 284 -22.81 7.85 10.56
CA ALA A 284 -23.62 6.77 11.13
C ALA A 284 -22.90 5.42 11.02
N LEU A 285 -22.11 5.23 9.99
CA LEU A 285 -21.33 4.00 9.76
C LEU A 285 -20.28 3.78 10.86
N ILE A 286 -19.66 4.87 11.36
CA ILE A 286 -18.53 4.79 12.30
C ILE A 286 -18.86 5.25 13.71
N SER A 287 -20.12 5.69 14.01
CA SER A 287 -20.46 6.21 15.34
C SER A 287 -20.13 5.24 16.47
N GLY A 288 -20.49 3.95 16.29
CA GLY A 288 -20.19 2.92 17.29
C GLY A 288 -18.69 2.63 17.46
N ILE A 289 -17.87 2.92 16.46
CA ILE A 289 -16.39 2.81 16.54
C ILE A 289 -15.86 4.00 17.35
N VAL A 290 -16.27 5.21 16.97
CA VAL A 290 -15.85 6.46 17.61
C VAL A 290 -16.24 6.50 19.09
N GLU A 291 -17.38 5.96 19.47
CA GLU A 291 -17.82 5.85 20.87
C GLU A 291 -16.90 4.98 21.73
N GLN A 292 -16.25 3.96 21.17
CA GLN A 292 -15.29 3.10 21.87
C GLN A 292 -13.88 3.70 21.96
N MET A 293 -13.62 4.80 21.25
CA MET A 293 -12.34 5.50 21.29
C MET A 293 -12.32 6.52 22.43
N LEU A 294 -12.04 6.06 23.64
CA LEU A 294 -12.15 6.87 24.83
C LEU A 294 -10.93 7.76 25.11
N ILE A 295 -9.78 7.44 24.50
CA ILE A 295 -8.63 8.34 24.50
C ILE A 295 -8.86 9.38 23.40
N ARG A 296 -8.98 10.65 23.78
CA ARG A 296 -9.23 11.74 22.86
C ARG A 296 -8.10 12.76 22.94
N VAL A 297 -7.52 13.08 21.78
CA VAL A 297 -6.48 14.10 21.69
C VAL A 297 -6.88 15.10 20.61
N GLY A 298 -6.97 16.36 20.98
CA GLY A 298 -7.24 17.46 20.07
C GLY A 298 -6.05 18.40 20.01
N LEU A 299 -5.54 18.65 18.81
CA LEU A 299 -4.67 19.79 18.54
C LEU A 299 -5.53 20.92 17.97
N LYS A 300 -4.92 22.04 17.58
CA LYS A 300 -5.67 23.18 17.02
C LYS A 300 -6.60 22.70 15.90
N CYS A 301 -7.91 22.77 16.12
CA CYS A 301 -8.95 22.34 15.19
C CYS A 301 -10.20 23.21 15.33
N GLY A 302 -11.18 22.99 14.45
CA GLY A 302 -12.44 23.75 14.43
C GLY A 302 -13.37 23.37 15.58
N GLU A 303 -14.34 24.26 15.88
CA GLU A 303 -15.31 24.05 16.95
C GLU A 303 -16.11 22.75 16.78
N SER A 304 -16.48 22.40 15.55
CA SER A 304 -17.18 21.13 15.27
C SER A 304 -16.34 19.91 15.63
N ASP A 305 -15.03 19.94 15.34
CA ASP A 305 -14.14 18.84 15.68
C ASP A 305 -13.96 18.72 17.19
N ILE A 306 -13.90 19.87 17.91
CA ILE A 306 -13.88 19.89 19.38
C ILE A 306 -15.13 19.24 19.96
N ARG A 307 -16.32 19.53 19.43
CA ARG A 307 -17.58 18.93 19.88
C ARG A 307 -17.63 17.41 19.68
N TYR A 308 -16.98 16.91 18.63
CA TYR A 308 -16.85 15.47 18.42
C TYR A 308 -15.82 14.81 19.34
N LEU A 309 -14.68 15.48 19.56
CA LEU A 309 -13.63 14.96 20.42
C LEU A 309 -14.04 15.02 21.92
N PHE A 310 -14.63 16.12 22.32
CA PHE A 310 -14.92 16.42 23.73
C PHE A 310 -16.38 16.86 23.90
N PRO A 311 -17.36 15.97 23.66
CA PRO A 311 -18.78 16.34 23.62
C PRO A 311 -19.31 16.86 24.96
N ASN A 312 -18.71 16.46 26.09
CA ASN A 312 -19.11 16.88 27.41
C ASN A 312 -18.30 18.09 27.93
N ALA A 313 -17.34 18.58 27.17
CA ALA A 313 -16.48 19.69 27.57
C ALA A 313 -17.05 21.05 27.15
N ASP A 314 -16.66 22.10 27.87
CA ASP A 314 -16.87 23.47 27.41
C ASP A 314 -15.97 23.75 26.20
N CYS A 315 -16.59 23.89 25.01
CA CYS A 315 -15.89 24.09 23.77
C CYS A 315 -14.98 25.33 23.78
N GLY A 316 -15.41 26.42 24.41
CA GLY A 316 -14.63 27.66 24.55
C GLY A 316 -13.40 27.49 25.44
N LYS A 317 -13.51 26.71 26.51
CA LYS A 317 -12.35 26.36 27.36
C LYS A 317 -11.37 25.49 26.64
N VAL A 318 -11.83 24.40 25.97
CA VAL A 318 -10.97 23.53 25.19
C VAL A 318 -10.27 24.31 24.06
N GLN A 319 -11.00 25.16 23.35
CA GLN A 319 -10.42 26.03 22.32
C GLN A 319 -9.35 26.97 22.88
N THR A 320 -9.58 27.51 24.09
CA THR A 320 -8.58 28.35 24.76
C THR A 320 -7.34 27.55 25.15
N MET A 321 -7.49 26.34 25.65
CA MET A 321 -6.36 25.45 25.96
C MET A 321 -5.55 25.06 24.70
N MET A 322 -6.18 25.00 23.54
CA MET A 322 -5.51 24.75 22.25
C MET A 322 -4.84 25.99 21.66
N LYS A 323 -5.09 27.20 22.24
CA LYS A 323 -4.39 28.42 21.83
C LYS A 323 -2.95 28.36 22.33
N GLY A 324 -2.01 28.32 21.41
CA GLY A 324 -0.60 28.26 21.75
C GLY A 324 0.27 28.03 20.52
N PRO A 325 1.56 27.83 20.71
CA PRO A 325 2.46 27.43 19.63
C PRO A 325 2.06 26.06 19.03
N VAL A 326 2.57 25.77 17.84
CA VAL A 326 2.38 24.46 17.19
C VAL A 326 2.73 23.32 18.15
N GLY A 327 1.89 22.29 18.20
CA GLY A 327 2.04 21.17 19.14
C GLY A 327 1.38 21.39 20.51
N THR A 328 0.59 22.47 20.69
CA THR A 328 -0.29 22.58 21.84
C THR A 328 -1.49 21.66 21.64
N ALA A 329 -1.69 20.73 22.57
CA ALA A 329 -2.71 19.71 22.52
C ALA A 329 -3.51 19.62 23.82
N VAL A 330 -4.71 19.08 23.71
CA VAL A 330 -5.61 18.79 24.82
C VAL A 330 -5.97 17.31 24.77
N MET A 331 -5.93 16.64 25.90
CA MET A 331 -6.21 15.21 26.00
C MET A 331 -7.23 14.90 27.09
N ASN A 332 -8.10 13.93 26.80
CA ASN A 332 -9.01 13.29 27.72
C ASN A 332 -8.85 11.77 27.64
N LEU A 333 -8.37 11.14 28.70
CA LEU A 333 -8.06 9.70 28.72
C LEU A 333 -9.28 8.79 28.95
N ASP A 334 -10.34 9.29 29.53
CA ASP A 334 -11.44 8.44 30.01
C ASP A 334 -12.81 8.81 29.46
N TYR A 335 -12.87 9.77 28.54
CA TYR A 335 -14.17 10.32 28.10
C TYR A 335 -15.07 10.73 29.28
N THR A 336 -14.45 11.12 30.38
CA THR A 336 -15.12 11.50 31.60
C THR A 336 -15.52 12.97 31.60
N GLU A 337 -16.40 13.37 32.52
CA GLU A 337 -16.82 14.76 32.68
C GLU A 337 -15.73 15.69 33.25
N LYS A 338 -14.56 15.15 33.60
CA LYS A 338 -13.46 15.96 34.14
C LYS A 338 -12.72 16.68 33.05
N PRO A 339 -12.26 17.88 33.32
CA PRO A 339 -11.59 18.70 32.33
C PRO A 339 -10.36 18.00 31.80
N GLU A 340 -10.20 18.18 30.59
CA GLU A 340 -9.13 17.79 29.75
C GLU A 340 -7.82 18.40 30.24
N ALA A 341 -6.74 17.68 30.08
CA ALA A 341 -5.41 18.18 30.38
C ALA A 341 -4.77 18.76 29.11
N GLY A 342 -4.33 20.01 29.20
CA GLY A 342 -3.49 20.63 28.19
C GLY A 342 -2.06 20.13 28.31
N PHE A 343 -1.40 19.93 27.16
CA PHE A 343 0.02 19.57 27.10
C PHE A 343 0.69 20.08 25.83
N ARG A 344 2.00 20.11 25.85
CA ARG A 344 2.85 20.40 24.70
C ARG A 344 3.45 19.11 24.20
N VAL A 345 3.24 18.82 22.92
CA VAL A 345 3.85 17.68 22.22
C VAL A 345 5.36 17.85 22.23
N ALA A 346 6.08 16.79 22.54
CA ALA A 346 7.53 16.77 22.42
C ALA A 346 7.96 16.72 20.93
N TYR A 347 9.07 17.35 20.64
CA TYR A 347 9.56 17.53 19.29
C TYR A 347 11.02 17.07 19.16
N PHE A 348 11.33 16.50 18.03
CA PHE A 348 12.69 16.22 17.55
C PHE A 348 12.81 16.68 16.09
N ASP A 349 14.00 17.16 15.72
CA ASP A 349 14.31 17.47 14.33
C ASP A 349 14.66 16.21 13.53
N ASP A 350 14.80 16.34 12.22
CA ASP A 350 15.10 15.23 11.31
C ASP A 350 16.41 14.52 11.64
N ASP A 351 17.41 15.24 12.12
CA ASP A 351 18.71 14.66 12.49
C ASP A 351 18.60 13.85 13.79
N ALA A 352 17.83 14.35 14.77
CA ALA A 352 17.54 13.59 15.98
C ALA A 352 16.71 12.35 15.65
N GLN A 353 15.73 12.46 14.77
CA GLN A 353 14.91 11.32 14.31
C GLN A 353 15.81 10.22 13.71
N ARG A 354 16.69 10.57 12.80
CA ARG A 354 17.63 9.62 12.19
C ARG A 354 18.51 8.93 13.23
N ARG A 355 19.10 9.70 14.17
CA ARG A 355 19.92 9.13 15.24
C ARG A 355 19.17 8.11 16.10
N TYR A 356 17.89 8.37 16.43
CA TYR A 356 17.07 7.41 17.17
C TYR A 356 16.73 6.17 16.36
N LEU A 357 16.40 6.34 15.06
CA LEU A 357 16.13 5.21 14.16
C LEU A 357 17.37 4.31 14.01
N GLU A 358 18.55 4.91 13.82
CA GLU A 358 19.83 4.19 13.77
C GLU A 358 20.09 3.44 15.08
N LYS A 359 19.90 4.09 16.23
CA LYS A 359 20.07 3.46 17.55
C LYS A 359 19.17 2.23 17.74
N ILE A 360 17.90 2.30 17.26
CA ILE A 360 16.99 1.15 17.30
C ILE A 360 17.47 0.06 16.36
N SER A 361 17.86 0.42 15.14
CA SER A 361 18.34 -0.51 14.11
C SER A 361 19.62 -1.25 14.56
N GLU A 362 20.57 -0.55 15.16
CA GLU A 362 21.81 -1.12 15.69
C GLU A 362 21.53 -2.08 16.85
N LYS A 363 20.67 -1.67 17.80
CA LYS A 363 20.29 -2.51 18.95
C LYS A 363 19.72 -3.86 18.51
N TYR A 364 18.94 -3.87 17.44
CA TYR A 364 18.24 -5.06 16.97
C TYR A 364 18.74 -5.56 15.61
N ALA A 365 20.05 -5.37 15.33
CA ALA A 365 20.67 -5.79 14.06
C ALA A 365 20.42 -7.26 13.73
N ASP A 366 20.51 -8.14 14.74
CA ASP A 366 20.33 -9.59 14.60
C ASP A 366 18.86 -10.05 14.74
N TYR A 367 17.93 -9.12 15.04
CA TYR A 367 16.53 -9.47 15.16
C TYR A 367 15.90 -9.78 13.79
N PRO A 368 15.02 -10.79 13.66
CA PRO A 368 14.43 -11.12 12.37
C PRO A 368 13.65 -9.94 11.79
N ALA A 369 13.99 -9.51 10.58
CA ALA A 369 13.20 -8.51 9.86
C ALA A 369 11.88 -9.13 9.42
N ARG A 370 10.76 -8.50 9.79
CA ARG A 370 9.41 -8.95 9.44
C ARG A 370 8.54 -7.82 8.89
N LEU A 371 9.19 -6.74 8.44
CA LEU A 371 8.49 -5.58 7.89
C LEU A 371 7.84 -5.93 6.55
N GLN A 372 6.54 -5.72 6.45
CA GLN A 372 5.81 -5.67 5.19
C GLN A 372 5.55 -4.22 4.83
N VAL A 373 6.04 -3.78 3.68
CA VAL A 373 5.81 -2.44 3.14
C VAL A 373 4.84 -2.55 1.98
N PHE A 374 3.78 -1.77 2.03
CA PHE A 374 2.85 -1.57 0.92
C PHE A 374 2.80 -0.08 0.57
N GLU A 375 3.10 0.25 -0.66
CA GLU A 375 2.99 1.62 -1.19
C GLU A 375 1.94 1.64 -2.31
N GLY A 376 0.82 2.37 -2.07
CA GLY A 376 -0.35 2.35 -2.95
C GLY A 376 -0.06 2.76 -4.38
N LYS A 377 0.81 3.74 -4.60
CA LYS A 377 1.18 4.24 -5.93
C LYS A 377 2.40 3.57 -6.53
N ARG A 378 3.22 2.90 -5.73
CA ARG A 378 4.43 2.24 -6.22
C ARG A 378 4.13 0.82 -6.66
N THR A 379 4.60 0.47 -7.84
CA THR A 379 4.66 -0.91 -8.31
C THR A 379 6.11 -1.37 -8.27
N GLU A 380 6.37 -2.51 -7.65
CA GLU A 380 7.70 -3.08 -7.54
C GLU A 380 8.22 -3.56 -8.90
N LYS A 381 9.52 -3.39 -9.18
CA LYS A 381 10.15 -3.97 -10.34
C LYS A 381 10.40 -5.48 -10.13
N LEU A 382 10.19 -6.28 -11.16
CA LEU A 382 10.42 -7.73 -11.12
C LEU A 382 11.86 -8.08 -10.68
N LEU A 383 12.86 -7.36 -11.18
CA LEU A 383 14.25 -7.62 -10.83
C LEU A 383 14.59 -7.24 -9.38
N ASP A 384 13.96 -6.21 -8.80
CA ASP A 384 14.17 -5.85 -7.41
C ASP A 384 13.59 -6.94 -6.49
N TYR A 385 12.42 -7.47 -6.86
CA TYR A 385 11.86 -8.65 -6.21
C TYR A 385 12.80 -9.86 -6.29
N PHE A 386 13.33 -10.18 -7.48
CA PHE A 386 14.26 -11.29 -7.66
C PHE A 386 15.54 -11.13 -6.83
N ARG A 387 16.12 -9.92 -6.79
CA ARG A 387 17.30 -9.62 -5.96
C ARG A 387 17.02 -9.77 -4.47
N ARG A 388 15.88 -9.25 -4.01
CA ARG A 388 15.47 -9.33 -2.60
C ARG A 388 15.26 -10.77 -2.14
N GLU A 389 14.61 -11.59 -2.95
CA GLU A 389 14.34 -13.00 -2.65
C GLU A 389 15.52 -13.93 -2.98
N GLY A 390 16.61 -13.40 -3.53
CA GLY A 390 17.75 -14.18 -3.95
C GLY A 390 17.43 -15.16 -5.08
N LEU A 391 16.46 -14.82 -5.95
CA LEU A 391 16.03 -15.69 -7.03
C LEU A 391 17.03 -15.62 -8.18
N GLY A 392 17.41 -16.78 -8.68
CA GLY A 392 18.27 -16.96 -9.83
C GLY A 392 17.77 -18.11 -10.71
N LYS A 393 18.61 -18.60 -11.61
CA LYS A 393 18.28 -19.78 -12.41
C LYS A 393 17.98 -20.98 -11.50
N THR A 394 16.89 -21.68 -11.80
CA THR A 394 16.47 -22.87 -11.05
C THR A 394 16.22 -24.06 -11.99
N GLU A 395 16.52 -25.26 -11.52
CA GLU A 395 16.12 -26.52 -12.14
C GLU A 395 14.98 -27.19 -11.36
N GLU A 396 14.57 -26.60 -10.25
CA GLU A 396 13.51 -27.15 -9.39
C GLU A 396 12.15 -27.05 -10.08
N LEU A 397 11.38 -28.13 -9.99
CA LEU A 397 9.98 -28.14 -10.41
C LEU A 397 9.10 -28.21 -9.15
N PRO A 398 7.94 -27.61 -9.17
CA PRO A 398 7.23 -26.98 -10.31
C PRO A 398 7.78 -25.60 -10.69
N VAL A 399 7.53 -25.19 -11.93
CA VAL A 399 7.85 -23.82 -12.41
C VAL A 399 7.03 -22.80 -11.64
N ARG A 400 7.66 -21.71 -11.22
CA ARG A 400 7.02 -20.61 -10.50
C ARG A 400 6.94 -19.37 -11.36
N ILE A 401 5.73 -18.83 -11.51
CA ILE A 401 5.45 -17.61 -12.26
C ILE A 401 5.12 -16.51 -11.27
N HIS A 402 5.97 -15.49 -11.21
CA HIS A 402 5.84 -14.37 -10.26
C HIS A 402 4.96 -13.28 -10.85
N MET A 403 3.72 -13.16 -10.31
CA MET A 403 2.69 -12.28 -10.89
C MET A 403 2.76 -10.85 -10.39
N GLY A 404 3.05 -10.64 -9.10
CA GLY A 404 3.06 -9.31 -8.49
C GLY A 404 2.68 -9.32 -7.02
N MET A 405 2.44 -8.11 -6.50
CA MET A 405 2.07 -7.90 -5.10
C MET A 405 0.54 -7.86 -4.97
N PRO A 406 -0.07 -8.71 -4.13
CA PRO A 406 -1.49 -8.61 -3.82
C PRO A 406 -1.83 -7.28 -3.15
N VAL A 407 -3.01 -6.74 -3.45
CA VAL A 407 -3.58 -5.60 -2.73
C VAL A 407 -4.27 -6.12 -1.45
N LYS A 408 -3.53 -6.91 -0.70
CA LYS A 408 -3.90 -7.41 0.63
C LYS A 408 -2.64 -7.80 1.40
N VAL A 409 -2.75 -7.96 2.70
CA VAL A 409 -1.65 -8.44 3.56
C VAL A 409 -1.39 -9.91 3.25
N ALA A 410 -0.56 -10.16 2.26
CA ALA A 410 -0.19 -11.50 1.80
C ALA A 410 1.22 -11.48 1.18
N PRO A 411 1.89 -12.62 1.09
CA PRO A 411 3.14 -12.71 0.33
C PRO A 411 2.91 -12.43 -1.15
N PRO A 412 3.98 -12.11 -1.91
CA PRO A 412 3.93 -11.96 -3.36
C PRO A 412 3.22 -13.14 -4.01
N TYR A 413 2.32 -12.84 -4.96
CA TYR A 413 1.53 -13.88 -5.60
C TYR A 413 2.33 -14.59 -6.69
N THR A 414 2.36 -15.91 -6.60
CA THR A 414 3.10 -16.77 -7.52
C THR A 414 2.22 -17.92 -7.97
N ILE A 415 2.06 -18.08 -9.28
CA ILE A 415 1.42 -19.26 -9.87
C ILE A 415 2.45 -20.39 -9.87
N THR A 416 2.06 -21.52 -9.29
CA THR A 416 2.87 -22.73 -9.29
C THR A 416 2.35 -23.70 -10.36
N ILE A 417 3.11 -23.88 -11.42
CA ILE A 417 2.72 -24.69 -12.57
C ILE A 417 2.97 -26.16 -12.28
N ASP A 418 1.91 -26.91 -12.06
CA ASP A 418 1.95 -28.36 -11.85
C ASP A 418 1.10 -29.11 -12.89
N LYS A 419 1.17 -30.44 -12.90
CA LYS A 419 0.38 -31.27 -13.81
C LYS A 419 -0.98 -31.69 -13.27
N LYS A 420 -1.37 -31.21 -12.09
CA LYS A 420 -2.59 -31.63 -11.40
C LYS A 420 -3.80 -30.84 -11.87
N ARG A 421 -3.57 -29.63 -12.37
CA ARG A 421 -4.62 -28.73 -12.86
C ARG A 421 -4.23 -28.07 -14.18
N LYS A 422 -5.20 -27.43 -14.84
CA LYS A 422 -4.92 -26.63 -16.04
C LYS A 422 -4.33 -25.28 -15.61
N HIS A 423 -3.27 -24.88 -16.28
CA HIS A 423 -2.57 -23.61 -16.08
C HIS A 423 -2.57 -22.79 -17.38
N ASN A 424 -3.72 -22.74 -18.06
CA ASN A 424 -3.89 -21.82 -19.17
C ASN A 424 -4.36 -20.48 -18.64
N LEU A 425 -3.67 -19.40 -19.03
CA LEU A 425 -3.90 -18.03 -18.58
C LEU A 425 -4.49 -17.18 -19.69
N LEU A 426 -5.61 -16.52 -19.41
CA LEU A 426 -6.16 -15.45 -20.25
C LEU A 426 -5.87 -14.10 -19.61
N ILE A 427 -5.33 -13.17 -20.39
CA ILE A 427 -5.05 -11.78 -20.03
C ILE A 427 -5.94 -10.91 -20.90
N CYS A 428 -6.88 -10.16 -20.30
CA CYS A 428 -7.83 -9.33 -21.06
C CYS A 428 -8.04 -7.98 -20.42
N GLY A 429 -7.83 -6.90 -21.21
CA GLY A 429 -8.06 -5.52 -20.76
C GLY A 429 -7.41 -4.50 -21.68
N SER A 430 -7.97 -3.29 -21.70
CA SER A 430 -7.64 -2.26 -22.70
C SER A 430 -6.32 -1.50 -22.46
N ASP A 431 -5.58 -1.77 -21.38
CA ASP A 431 -4.30 -1.11 -21.09
C ASP A 431 -3.13 -1.96 -21.65
N ILE A 432 -2.54 -1.51 -22.74
CA ILE A 432 -1.44 -2.20 -23.44
C ILE A 432 -0.22 -2.41 -22.54
N HIS A 433 0.09 -1.44 -21.64
CA HIS A 433 1.25 -1.53 -20.78
C HIS A 433 1.04 -2.58 -19.68
N ILE A 434 -0.16 -2.72 -19.16
CA ILE A 434 -0.50 -3.75 -18.17
C ILE A 434 -0.51 -5.13 -18.85
N ALA A 435 -1.11 -5.27 -20.05
CA ALA A 435 -1.13 -6.52 -20.78
C ALA A 435 0.29 -7.03 -21.07
N ALA A 436 1.14 -6.16 -21.63
CA ALA A 436 2.54 -6.47 -21.92
C ALA A 436 3.28 -6.85 -20.63
N ARG A 437 3.14 -6.06 -19.55
CA ARG A 437 3.79 -6.31 -18.26
C ARG A 437 3.48 -7.71 -17.72
N VAL A 438 2.23 -8.13 -17.75
CA VAL A 438 1.83 -9.45 -17.24
C VAL A 438 2.41 -10.57 -18.13
N ALA A 439 2.28 -10.46 -19.45
CA ALA A 439 2.76 -11.47 -20.40
C ALA A 439 4.30 -11.58 -20.41
N ASP A 440 5.01 -10.45 -20.41
CA ASP A 440 6.48 -10.43 -20.45
C ASP A 440 7.08 -10.97 -19.15
N ASN A 441 6.52 -10.57 -17.98
CA ASN A 441 6.95 -11.09 -16.67
C ASN A 441 6.65 -12.59 -16.54
N TYR A 442 5.58 -13.08 -17.16
CA TYR A 442 5.29 -14.50 -17.24
C TYR A 442 6.41 -15.23 -17.98
N MET A 443 6.80 -14.75 -19.17
CA MET A 443 7.87 -15.35 -19.98
C MET A 443 9.23 -15.32 -19.27
N ILE A 444 9.59 -14.17 -18.65
CA ILE A 444 10.83 -14.07 -17.86
C ILE A 444 10.80 -15.10 -16.72
N SER A 445 9.73 -15.15 -15.93
CA SER A 445 9.60 -16.08 -14.81
C SER A 445 9.69 -17.54 -15.26
N ALA A 446 9.05 -17.89 -16.37
CA ALA A 446 9.12 -19.23 -16.93
C ALA A 446 10.56 -19.61 -17.34
N LEU A 447 11.26 -18.72 -18.06
CA LEU A 447 12.61 -18.96 -18.54
C LEU A 447 13.69 -18.99 -17.45
N MET A 448 13.41 -18.41 -16.28
CA MET A 448 14.26 -18.57 -15.08
C MET A 448 14.37 -20.03 -14.65
N ASN A 449 13.39 -20.88 -14.98
CA ASN A 449 13.49 -22.32 -14.81
C ASN A 449 14.12 -22.98 -16.02
N GLN A 450 15.25 -23.69 -15.82
CA GLN A 450 16.00 -24.35 -16.91
C GLN A 450 15.22 -25.49 -17.59
N ASN A 451 14.19 -26.02 -16.93
CA ASN A 451 13.30 -27.04 -17.46
C ASN A 451 12.04 -26.48 -18.13
N ALA A 452 12.04 -25.19 -18.49
CA ALA A 452 10.94 -24.55 -19.19
C ALA A 452 11.36 -24.07 -20.58
N THR A 453 10.48 -24.24 -21.57
CA THR A 453 10.61 -23.74 -22.94
C THR A 453 9.44 -22.82 -23.24
N VAL A 454 9.69 -21.69 -23.88
CA VAL A 454 8.67 -20.70 -24.23
C VAL A 454 8.62 -20.54 -25.75
N TYR A 455 7.43 -20.67 -26.32
CA TYR A 455 7.08 -20.34 -27.69
C TYR A 455 6.20 -19.09 -27.65
N CYS A 456 6.50 -18.09 -28.44
CA CYS A 456 5.78 -16.83 -28.48
C CYS A 456 5.38 -16.44 -29.89
N ALA A 457 4.15 -15.94 -30.07
CA ALA A 457 3.72 -15.15 -31.20
C ALA A 457 3.12 -13.86 -30.69
N ASP A 458 3.62 -12.72 -31.16
CA ASP A 458 3.13 -11.39 -30.80
C ASP A 458 2.48 -10.73 -32.02
N GLY A 459 1.21 -10.36 -31.88
CA GLY A 459 0.46 -9.71 -32.94
C GLY A 459 1.02 -8.34 -33.35
N ASP A 460 1.67 -7.62 -32.43
CA ASP A 460 2.29 -6.33 -32.73
C ASP A 460 3.37 -6.47 -33.78
N LEU A 461 4.15 -7.55 -33.77
CA LEU A 461 5.18 -7.84 -34.79
C LEU A 461 4.58 -8.14 -36.16
N LEU A 462 3.34 -8.67 -36.22
CA LEU A 462 2.66 -8.96 -37.49
C LEU A 462 2.02 -7.71 -38.12
N VAL A 463 1.94 -6.60 -37.38
CA VAL A 463 1.48 -5.31 -37.87
C VAL A 463 2.61 -4.26 -37.90
N ASP A 464 3.85 -4.73 -38.10
CA ASP A 464 5.07 -3.92 -38.26
C ASP A 464 5.46 -3.06 -37.03
N ASP A 465 5.05 -3.44 -35.81
CA ASP A 465 5.57 -2.83 -34.59
C ASP A 465 6.70 -3.65 -33.97
N ASP A 466 7.92 -3.33 -34.38
CA ASP A 466 9.16 -3.98 -33.92
C ASP A 466 9.63 -3.53 -32.52
N SER A 467 8.84 -2.76 -31.78
CA SER A 467 9.24 -2.18 -30.48
C SER A 467 9.64 -3.24 -29.44
N ALA A 468 8.99 -4.39 -29.44
CA ALA A 468 9.27 -5.50 -28.54
C ALA A 468 10.40 -6.44 -28.99
N LYS A 469 10.88 -6.32 -30.23
CA LYS A 469 11.89 -7.23 -30.82
C LYS A 469 13.19 -7.31 -30.01
N PRO A 470 13.78 -6.19 -29.51
CA PRO A 470 15.00 -6.27 -28.68
C PRO A 470 14.82 -7.11 -27.41
N PHE A 471 13.62 -7.11 -26.83
CA PHE A 471 13.29 -7.95 -25.68
C PHE A 471 13.29 -9.43 -26.05
N TYR A 472 12.66 -9.81 -27.15
CA TYR A 472 12.60 -11.20 -27.62
C TYR A 472 13.96 -11.72 -28.06
N ASP A 473 14.76 -10.89 -28.73
CA ASP A 473 16.13 -11.23 -29.12
C ASP A 473 17.02 -11.52 -27.91
N LEU A 474 16.84 -10.72 -26.84
CA LEU A 474 17.52 -10.96 -25.56
C LEU A 474 17.13 -12.31 -24.95
N LEU A 475 15.82 -12.62 -24.88
CA LEU A 475 15.33 -13.87 -24.30
C LEU A 475 15.81 -15.10 -25.09
N ALA A 476 15.82 -15.02 -26.43
CA ALA A 476 16.31 -16.07 -27.32
C ALA A 476 17.81 -16.29 -27.15
N GLY A 477 18.60 -15.21 -27.20
CA GLY A 477 20.05 -15.26 -27.05
C GLY A 477 20.52 -15.76 -25.69
N TRP A 478 19.80 -15.39 -24.63
CA TRP A 478 20.17 -15.78 -23.28
C TRP A 478 19.82 -17.23 -22.94
N SER A 479 18.59 -17.65 -23.25
CA SER A 479 18.09 -18.94 -22.78
C SER A 479 18.32 -20.11 -23.72
N GLY A 480 18.36 -19.86 -25.03
CA GLY A 480 18.32 -20.90 -26.06
C GLY A 480 17.03 -21.76 -26.02
N ARG A 481 16.03 -21.36 -25.20
CA ARG A 481 14.77 -22.08 -24.99
C ARG A 481 13.55 -21.19 -25.24
N PHE A 482 13.77 -20.10 -25.93
CA PHE A 482 12.74 -19.17 -26.37
C PHE A 482 12.68 -19.22 -27.92
N THR A 483 11.47 -19.37 -28.46
CA THR A 483 11.20 -19.36 -29.88
C THR A 483 10.15 -18.33 -30.21
N LEU A 484 10.45 -17.40 -31.11
CA LEU A 484 9.54 -16.38 -31.59
C LEU A 484 9.05 -16.76 -33.00
N ALA A 485 7.74 -16.80 -33.20
CA ALA A 485 7.10 -16.87 -34.50
C ALA A 485 7.06 -15.45 -35.10
N GLN A 486 7.57 -15.28 -36.30
CA GLN A 486 7.71 -13.98 -36.97
C GLN A 486 6.61 -13.73 -38.02
N ASP A 487 5.98 -14.77 -38.48
CA ASP A 487 4.93 -14.72 -39.50
C ASP A 487 3.84 -15.79 -39.26
N ARG A 488 2.80 -15.78 -40.08
CA ARG A 488 1.69 -16.75 -40.02
C ARG A 488 2.16 -18.19 -40.20
N GLY A 489 3.11 -18.43 -41.09
CA GLY A 489 3.70 -19.75 -41.36
C GLY A 489 4.49 -20.28 -40.18
N ASP A 490 5.22 -19.40 -39.49
CA ASP A 490 5.93 -19.71 -38.24
C ASP A 490 4.97 -20.14 -37.14
N ILE A 491 3.83 -19.48 -37.02
CA ILE A 491 2.79 -19.83 -36.01
C ILE A 491 2.28 -21.26 -36.28
N ILE A 492 2.00 -21.60 -37.54
CA ILE A 492 1.54 -22.94 -37.90
C ILE A 492 2.63 -23.99 -37.62
N ARG A 493 3.89 -23.72 -37.99
CA ARG A 493 5.03 -24.59 -37.67
C ARG A 493 5.19 -24.75 -36.14
N MET A 494 5.15 -23.69 -35.40
CA MET A 494 5.24 -23.69 -33.92
C MET A 494 4.18 -24.60 -33.29
N ILE A 495 2.92 -24.51 -33.73
CA ILE A 495 1.84 -25.39 -33.23
C ILE A 495 2.13 -26.85 -33.62
N GLY A 496 2.61 -27.11 -34.82
CA GLY A 496 3.03 -28.46 -35.26
C GLY A 496 4.13 -29.05 -34.38
N ASP A 497 5.15 -28.25 -34.06
CA ASP A 497 6.26 -28.64 -33.21
C ASP A 497 5.82 -28.94 -31.78
N VAL A 498 5.01 -28.06 -31.19
CA VAL A 498 4.44 -28.28 -29.85
C VAL A 498 3.54 -29.52 -29.83
N TYR A 499 2.76 -29.74 -30.88
CA TYR A 499 1.92 -30.94 -30.98
C TYR A 499 2.77 -32.24 -31.12
N SER A 500 3.85 -32.21 -31.84
CA SER A 500 4.80 -33.31 -31.91
C SER A 500 5.42 -33.63 -30.56
N GLN A 501 5.80 -32.61 -29.79
CA GLN A 501 6.27 -32.76 -28.41
C GLN A 501 5.16 -33.29 -27.48
N TYR A 502 3.90 -32.87 -27.65
CA TYR A 502 2.76 -33.40 -26.92
C TYR A 502 2.60 -34.91 -27.15
N GLN A 503 2.73 -35.38 -28.39
CA GLN A 503 2.69 -36.80 -28.75
C GLN A 503 3.84 -37.62 -28.10
N GLU A 504 5.05 -37.05 -28.07
CA GLU A 504 6.15 -37.69 -27.35
C GLU A 504 5.89 -37.78 -25.84
N ARG A 505 5.31 -36.73 -25.23
CA ARG A 505 5.01 -36.65 -23.80
C ARG A 505 3.91 -37.63 -23.38
N LYS A 506 2.98 -37.97 -24.28
CA LYS A 506 2.04 -39.07 -24.07
C LYS A 506 2.73 -40.40 -23.89
N LYS A 507 3.85 -40.62 -24.61
CA LYS A 507 4.62 -41.88 -24.61
C LYS A 507 5.67 -41.92 -23.49
N LYS A 508 6.23 -40.74 -23.14
CA LYS A 508 7.30 -40.60 -22.15
C LYS A 508 6.92 -39.53 -21.12
N ASN A 509 6.94 -39.85 -19.85
CA ASN A 509 6.65 -38.86 -18.81
C ASN A 509 7.81 -37.87 -18.67
N LYS A 510 7.85 -36.84 -19.53
CA LYS A 510 8.82 -35.73 -19.43
C LYS A 510 8.45 -34.79 -18.29
N LYS A 511 9.44 -34.27 -17.58
CA LYS A 511 9.24 -33.37 -16.41
C LYS A 511 9.27 -31.90 -16.80
N ASP A 512 9.88 -31.54 -17.91
CA ASP A 512 9.99 -30.18 -18.42
C ASP A 512 8.62 -29.57 -18.77
N ALA A 513 8.53 -28.24 -18.77
CA ALA A 513 7.33 -27.47 -19.07
C ALA A 513 7.45 -26.73 -20.41
N ILE A 514 6.35 -26.61 -21.13
CA ILE A 514 6.25 -25.81 -22.36
C ILE A 514 5.18 -24.75 -22.16
N PHE A 515 5.51 -23.52 -22.51
CA PHE A 515 4.60 -22.40 -22.50
C PHE A 515 4.43 -21.86 -23.92
N VAL A 516 3.19 -21.73 -24.36
CA VAL A 516 2.83 -21.14 -25.66
C VAL A 516 2.11 -19.83 -25.37
N VAL A 517 2.70 -18.72 -25.83
CA VAL A 517 2.25 -17.36 -25.54
C VAL A 517 1.75 -16.73 -26.83
N PHE A 518 0.47 -16.37 -26.88
CA PHE A 518 -0.12 -15.57 -27.93
C PHE A 518 -0.41 -14.18 -27.37
N LYS A 519 0.40 -13.19 -27.74
CA LYS A 519 0.24 -11.79 -27.35
C LYS A 519 -0.57 -11.02 -28.36
N ASN A 520 -1.47 -10.17 -27.88
CA ASN A 520 -2.27 -9.28 -28.72
C ASN A 520 -3.10 -10.04 -29.77
N LEU A 521 -3.95 -10.94 -29.28
CA LEU A 521 -4.79 -11.84 -30.09
C LEU A 521 -5.58 -11.10 -31.17
N GLN A 522 -5.96 -9.83 -30.96
CA GLN A 522 -6.67 -9.00 -31.93
C GLN A 522 -5.90 -8.78 -33.24
N PHE A 523 -4.57 -8.98 -33.23
CA PHE A 523 -3.71 -8.91 -34.43
C PHE A 523 -3.22 -10.29 -34.90
N LEU A 524 -3.59 -11.36 -34.22
CA LEU A 524 -3.27 -12.73 -34.57
C LEU A 524 -4.46 -13.43 -35.26
N ASP A 525 -4.86 -12.95 -36.40
CA ASP A 525 -6.02 -13.46 -37.15
C ASP A 525 -5.97 -14.97 -37.40
N ILE A 526 -4.78 -15.50 -37.77
CA ILE A 526 -4.57 -16.94 -37.98
C ILE A 526 -4.86 -17.77 -36.72
N VAL A 527 -4.49 -17.25 -35.53
CA VAL A 527 -4.82 -17.89 -34.25
C VAL A 527 -6.32 -17.79 -33.97
N GLY A 528 -6.93 -16.64 -34.27
CA GLY A 528 -8.37 -16.45 -34.17
C GLY A 528 -9.13 -17.45 -35.04
N MET A 529 -8.76 -17.65 -36.31
CA MET A 529 -9.32 -18.66 -37.23
C MET A 529 -9.21 -20.07 -36.63
N MET A 530 -8.02 -20.42 -36.13
CA MET A 530 -7.78 -21.71 -35.47
C MET A 530 -8.68 -21.95 -34.27
N LEU A 531 -8.85 -20.93 -33.43
CA LEU A 531 -9.67 -21.00 -32.21
C LEU A 531 -11.17 -21.13 -32.55
N ARG A 532 -11.62 -20.55 -33.67
CA ARG A 532 -12.99 -20.72 -34.19
C ARG A 532 -13.20 -22.04 -34.96
N GLY A 533 -12.13 -22.83 -35.16
CA GLY A 533 -12.21 -24.09 -35.89
C GLY A 533 -12.34 -23.90 -37.38
N GLU A 534 -11.95 -22.76 -37.96
CA GLU A 534 -11.96 -22.46 -39.37
C GLU A 534 -10.88 -23.27 -40.11
N THR A 535 -11.13 -23.64 -41.34
CA THR A 535 -10.13 -24.33 -42.20
C THR A 535 -9.10 -23.33 -42.69
N ILE A 536 -7.82 -23.60 -42.46
CA ILE A 536 -6.72 -22.78 -42.93
C ILE A 536 -6.20 -23.40 -44.25
N GLU A 537 -6.28 -22.64 -45.31
CA GLU A 537 -5.77 -23.04 -46.63
C GLU A 537 -4.33 -22.54 -46.83
N GLU A 538 -3.60 -23.12 -47.81
CA GLU A 538 -2.21 -22.69 -48.08
C GLU A 538 -2.09 -21.21 -48.50
N GLY A 539 -3.16 -20.60 -49.04
CA GLY A 539 -3.20 -19.18 -49.36
C GLY A 539 -3.30 -18.26 -48.13
N ASP A 540 -3.75 -18.74 -46.96
CA ASP A 540 -3.96 -17.92 -45.77
C ASP A 540 -2.65 -17.50 -45.06
N TYR A 541 -1.50 -18.09 -45.46
CA TYR A 541 -0.17 -17.80 -44.89
C TYR A 541 0.90 -17.43 -45.91
N LEU A 542 0.55 -17.33 -47.18
CA LEU A 542 1.41 -16.74 -48.21
C LEU A 542 1.02 -15.27 -48.38
N GLU A 543 1.98 -14.36 -48.22
CA GLU A 543 1.72 -12.93 -48.47
C GLU A 543 1.31 -12.74 -49.94
N GLU A 544 0.04 -12.30 -50.15
CA GLU A 544 -0.40 -11.77 -51.43
C GLU A 544 0.16 -10.35 -51.61
N GLU A 545 0.88 -10.07 -52.69
CA GLU A 545 1.09 -8.70 -53.17
C GLU A 545 -0.30 -8.06 -53.44
N PRO A 546 -0.50 -6.78 -53.13
CA PRO A 546 -1.83 -6.14 -53.19
C PRO A 546 -2.29 -5.95 -54.64
N GLU A 547 -3.00 -6.89 -55.18
CA GLU A 547 -3.82 -6.69 -56.38
C GLU A 547 -5.26 -6.35 -55.98
N GLY A 548 -5.72 -5.17 -56.39
CA GLY A 548 -7.04 -4.67 -56.15
C GLY A 548 -8.15 -5.52 -56.78
N GLY A 549 -8.91 -6.22 -55.96
CA GLY A 549 -10.11 -6.94 -56.37
C GLY A 549 -11.09 -7.01 -55.19
N GLN A 550 -12.32 -6.59 -55.41
CA GLN A 550 -13.40 -6.68 -54.41
C GLN A 550 -13.72 -8.15 -54.12
N PRO A 551 -13.93 -8.55 -52.84
CA PRO A 551 -14.32 -9.91 -52.52
C PRO A 551 -15.81 -10.16 -52.89
N GLU A 552 -16.05 -11.20 -53.67
CA GLU A 552 -17.41 -11.78 -53.82
C GLU A 552 -17.79 -12.52 -52.54
N ILE A 553 -18.91 -12.16 -52.00
CA ILE A 553 -19.54 -12.81 -50.82
C ILE A 553 -20.12 -14.14 -51.30
N SER A 554 -19.55 -15.26 -50.93
CA SER A 554 -20.13 -16.58 -51.05
C SER A 554 -20.57 -17.14 -49.72
N ASP A 555 -21.89 -17.24 -49.50
CA ASP A 555 -22.52 -18.03 -48.44
C ASP A 555 -22.32 -19.55 -48.71
N PRO A 556 -22.52 -20.44 -47.71
CA PRO A 556 -23.04 -20.35 -46.34
C PRO A 556 -22.20 -21.07 -45.29
N ILE A 557 -22.38 -20.63 -44.05
CA ILE A 557 -21.91 -21.21 -42.80
C ILE A 557 -22.35 -22.68 -42.71
N ALA A 558 -21.39 -23.61 -42.88
CA ALA A 558 -21.57 -24.99 -42.42
C ALA A 558 -21.45 -24.99 -40.89
N THR A 559 -22.55 -25.26 -40.20
CA THR A 559 -22.54 -25.53 -38.75
C THR A 559 -21.64 -26.72 -38.47
N PHE A 560 -20.48 -26.47 -37.92
CA PHE A 560 -19.52 -27.49 -37.48
C PHE A 560 -19.99 -28.09 -36.16
N ASP A 561 -20.28 -29.39 -36.15
CA ASP A 561 -20.64 -30.12 -34.93
C ASP A 561 -19.37 -30.53 -34.15
N PHE A 562 -19.09 -29.81 -33.08
CA PHE A 562 -17.89 -29.96 -32.25
C PHE A 562 -17.82 -31.32 -31.53
N ASP A 563 -18.95 -31.92 -31.19
CA ASP A 563 -19.01 -33.23 -30.55
C ASP A 563 -18.63 -34.37 -31.50
N SER A 564 -18.75 -34.16 -32.81
CA SER A 564 -18.37 -35.16 -33.81
C SER A 564 -16.84 -35.31 -33.98
N ILE A 565 -16.07 -34.29 -33.63
CA ILE A 565 -14.60 -34.32 -33.72
C ILE A 565 -13.98 -35.18 -32.63
N LEU A 566 -14.61 -35.21 -31.46
CA LEU A 566 -14.09 -35.93 -30.29
C LEU A 566 -14.39 -37.42 -30.30
N THR A 567 -15.29 -37.90 -31.17
CA THR A 567 -15.79 -39.29 -31.13
C THR A 567 -15.28 -40.21 -32.26
N GLN A 568 -14.56 -39.69 -33.29
CA GLN A 568 -13.99 -40.54 -34.31
C GLN A 568 -12.47 -40.64 -34.19
N PRO A 569 -11.87 -41.86 -34.24
CA PRO A 569 -10.43 -42.02 -34.30
C PRO A 569 -9.96 -41.67 -35.74
N ARG A 570 -9.80 -40.35 -36.00
CA ARG A 570 -9.09 -39.90 -37.20
C ARG A 570 -7.59 -40.17 -37.05
N ASN A 571 -6.95 -40.50 -38.16
CA ASN A 571 -5.50 -40.69 -38.21
C ASN A 571 -4.84 -39.37 -37.72
N GLU A 572 -4.08 -39.37 -36.64
CA GLU A 572 -3.49 -38.19 -35.98
C GLU A 572 -2.62 -37.36 -36.94
N ASP A 573 -2.11 -37.98 -38.05
CA ASP A 573 -1.31 -37.34 -39.09
C ASP A 573 -2.13 -36.43 -40.03
N SER A 574 -3.47 -36.48 -39.98
CA SER A 574 -4.37 -35.69 -40.84
C SER A 574 -5.02 -34.50 -40.16
N MET A 575 -4.63 -34.20 -38.91
CA MET A 575 -5.22 -33.07 -38.14
C MET A 575 -4.71 -31.72 -38.67
N SER A 576 -5.64 -30.75 -38.85
CA SER A 576 -5.30 -29.38 -39.21
C SER A 576 -4.56 -28.68 -38.06
N ALA A 577 -3.95 -27.53 -38.33
CA ALA A 577 -3.29 -26.72 -37.29
C ALA A 577 -4.27 -26.26 -36.19
N GLY A 578 -5.50 -25.92 -36.57
CA GLY A 578 -6.55 -25.54 -35.66
C GLY A 578 -6.96 -26.71 -34.73
N GLU A 579 -7.18 -27.91 -35.29
CA GLU A 579 -7.50 -29.10 -34.48
C GLU A 579 -6.36 -29.46 -33.50
N LYS A 580 -5.09 -29.31 -33.93
CA LYS A 580 -3.93 -29.50 -33.06
C LYS A 580 -3.90 -28.48 -31.92
N LEU A 581 -4.13 -27.20 -32.24
CA LEU A 581 -4.16 -26.14 -31.23
C LEU A 581 -5.26 -26.37 -30.16
N ILE A 582 -6.49 -26.66 -30.59
CA ILE A 582 -7.61 -26.94 -29.69
C ILE A 582 -7.28 -28.13 -28.80
N ARG A 583 -6.76 -29.23 -29.38
CA ARG A 583 -6.37 -30.41 -28.61
C ARG A 583 -5.28 -30.13 -27.57
N LEU A 584 -4.32 -29.28 -27.92
CA LEU A 584 -3.26 -28.82 -26.99
C LEU A 584 -3.84 -28.00 -25.84
N ILE A 585 -4.75 -27.06 -26.13
CA ILE A 585 -5.42 -26.25 -25.09
C ILE A 585 -6.25 -27.12 -24.15
N GLU A 586 -6.97 -28.11 -24.68
CA GLU A 586 -7.81 -29.01 -23.90
C GLU A 586 -7.02 -29.95 -22.97
N SER A 587 -5.95 -30.53 -23.48
CA SER A 587 -5.30 -31.66 -22.83
C SER A 587 -3.82 -31.47 -22.54
N GLY A 588 -3.19 -30.42 -23.04
CA GLY A 588 -1.74 -30.18 -22.95
C GLY A 588 -1.24 -30.04 -21.53
N SER A 589 -2.03 -29.40 -20.65
CA SER A 589 -1.63 -29.15 -19.25
C SER A 589 -1.27 -30.42 -18.46
N MET A 590 -1.94 -31.54 -18.72
CA MET A 590 -1.59 -32.83 -18.13
C MET A 590 -0.20 -33.35 -18.53
N TYR A 591 0.32 -32.83 -19.64
CA TYR A 591 1.63 -33.16 -20.19
C TYR A 591 2.64 -32.02 -20.04
N GLY A 592 2.32 -30.99 -19.21
CA GLY A 592 3.18 -29.86 -18.93
C GLY A 592 3.24 -28.84 -20.07
N ILE A 593 2.17 -28.69 -20.84
CA ILE A 593 2.02 -27.66 -21.87
C ILE A 593 0.93 -26.70 -21.44
N SER A 594 1.25 -25.42 -21.30
CA SER A 594 0.33 -24.37 -20.87
C SER A 594 0.29 -23.23 -21.88
N PHE A 595 -0.88 -22.61 -22.02
CA PHE A 595 -1.13 -21.51 -22.93
C PHE A 595 -1.33 -20.21 -22.16
N VAL A 596 -0.77 -19.12 -22.72
CA VAL A 596 -1.04 -17.74 -22.27
C VAL A 596 -1.57 -16.98 -23.49
N ILE A 597 -2.77 -16.43 -23.37
CA ILE A 597 -3.37 -15.61 -24.42
C ILE A 597 -3.63 -14.23 -23.86
N SER A 598 -3.15 -13.17 -24.55
CA SER A 598 -3.52 -11.80 -24.21
C SER A 598 -4.32 -11.14 -25.32
N SER A 599 -5.30 -10.31 -24.94
CA SER A 599 -6.06 -9.44 -25.84
C SER A 599 -6.36 -8.12 -25.17
N LEU A 600 -6.22 -7.02 -25.91
CA LEU A 600 -6.62 -5.68 -25.48
C LEU A 600 -8.12 -5.47 -25.63
N GLU A 601 -8.79 -6.32 -26.38
CA GLU A 601 -10.21 -6.21 -26.72
C GLU A 601 -10.98 -7.41 -26.20
N TYR A 602 -11.96 -7.14 -25.33
CA TYR A 602 -12.90 -8.16 -24.88
C TYR A 602 -13.68 -8.78 -26.03
N GLN A 603 -14.10 -7.97 -27.03
CA GLN A 603 -14.89 -8.45 -28.15
C GLN A 603 -14.12 -9.52 -28.95
N THR A 604 -12.80 -9.34 -29.17
CA THR A 604 -11.94 -10.35 -29.80
C THR A 604 -11.97 -11.67 -29.04
N VAL A 605 -11.84 -11.62 -27.71
CA VAL A 605 -11.92 -12.83 -26.87
C VAL A 605 -13.30 -13.50 -27.01
N LYS A 606 -14.36 -12.72 -27.01
CA LYS A 606 -15.73 -13.22 -27.17
C LYS A 606 -15.95 -13.86 -28.52
N ASP A 607 -15.49 -13.23 -29.58
CA ASP A 607 -15.69 -13.69 -30.95
C ASP A 607 -14.83 -14.91 -31.30
N THR A 608 -13.62 -15.01 -30.77
CA THR A 608 -12.71 -16.13 -31.03
C THR A 608 -12.89 -17.32 -30.09
N MET A 609 -13.23 -17.05 -28.83
CA MET A 609 -13.33 -18.06 -27.77
C MET A 609 -14.78 -18.22 -27.26
N GLY A 610 -15.71 -17.32 -27.61
CA GLY A 610 -17.04 -17.14 -27.02
C GLY A 610 -18.20 -17.69 -27.81
N SER A 611 -18.25 -17.70 -29.13
CA SER A 611 -19.41 -18.27 -29.87
C SER A 611 -19.23 -19.75 -30.28
N TYR A 612 -18.02 -20.19 -30.35
CA TYR A 612 -17.59 -21.58 -30.19
C TYR A 612 -17.16 -21.86 -28.75
N GLY A 613 -17.24 -20.97 -27.97
CA GLY A 613 -16.38 -20.50 -27.00
C GLY A 613 -16.85 -20.62 -25.59
N GLU A 614 -18.02 -20.95 -25.26
CA GLU A 614 -18.27 -21.55 -23.95
C GLU A 614 -17.33 -22.74 -23.75
N ASN A 615 -16.90 -23.41 -24.79
CA ASN A 615 -15.98 -24.53 -24.71
C ASN A 615 -14.50 -24.15 -24.62
N THR A 616 -14.00 -23.11 -25.31
CA THR A 616 -12.55 -22.76 -25.25
C THR A 616 -12.22 -21.94 -24.02
N LEU A 617 -13.06 -20.98 -23.64
CA LEU A 617 -12.84 -20.16 -22.47
C LEU A 617 -12.80 -20.96 -21.14
N LYS A 618 -13.55 -22.06 -21.05
CA LYS A 618 -13.50 -22.98 -19.88
C LYS A 618 -12.14 -23.67 -19.69
N HIS A 619 -11.30 -23.68 -20.71
CA HIS A 619 -9.95 -24.21 -20.63
C HIS A 619 -8.91 -23.20 -20.15
N PHE A 620 -9.33 -21.97 -19.89
CA PHE A 620 -8.53 -20.88 -19.29
C PHE A 620 -9.06 -20.56 -17.89
N PRO A 621 -8.79 -21.41 -16.89
CA PRO A 621 -9.25 -21.16 -15.52
C PRO A 621 -8.55 -19.94 -14.91
N GLU A 622 -7.28 -19.70 -15.26
CA GLU A 622 -6.52 -18.57 -14.79
C GLU A 622 -6.81 -17.36 -15.68
N ARG A 623 -7.27 -16.26 -15.05
CA ARG A 623 -7.66 -15.05 -15.79
C ARG A 623 -7.12 -13.82 -15.10
N VAL A 624 -6.55 -12.92 -15.88
CA VAL A 624 -6.13 -11.57 -15.48
C VAL A 624 -6.99 -10.58 -16.25
N VAL A 625 -7.75 -9.76 -15.53
CA VAL A 625 -8.68 -8.79 -16.11
C VAL A 625 -8.40 -7.40 -15.58
N PHE A 626 -8.43 -6.38 -16.44
CA PHE A 626 -8.17 -4.99 -16.06
C PHE A 626 -8.80 -4.03 -17.09
N SER A 627 -9.15 -2.83 -16.65
CA SER A 627 -9.62 -1.74 -17.52
C SER A 627 -10.72 -2.14 -18.52
N LEU A 628 -11.68 -2.96 -18.07
CA LEU A 628 -12.88 -3.36 -18.82
C LEU A 628 -14.15 -2.72 -18.25
N SER A 629 -15.23 -2.72 -19.03
CA SER A 629 -16.56 -2.39 -18.52
C SER A 629 -17.00 -3.42 -17.47
N GLN A 630 -17.89 -3.01 -16.57
CA GLN A 630 -18.40 -3.91 -15.53
C GLN A 630 -19.02 -5.18 -16.13
N GLY A 631 -19.83 -5.05 -17.21
CA GLY A 631 -20.49 -6.21 -17.83
C GLY A 631 -19.50 -7.16 -18.50
N ASP A 632 -18.43 -6.65 -19.12
CA ASP A 632 -17.39 -7.48 -19.76
C ASP A 632 -16.54 -8.20 -18.69
N ALA A 633 -16.23 -7.51 -17.59
CA ALA A 633 -15.53 -8.11 -16.47
C ALA A 633 -16.37 -9.20 -15.77
N GLU A 634 -17.67 -8.98 -15.59
CA GLU A 634 -18.60 -9.99 -15.05
C GLU A 634 -18.59 -11.28 -15.86
N PHE A 635 -18.66 -11.16 -17.20
CA PHE A 635 -18.61 -12.33 -18.07
C PHE A 635 -17.31 -13.13 -17.94
N LEU A 636 -16.16 -12.42 -17.83
CA LEU A 636 -14.85 -13.07 -17.74
C LEU A 636 -14.57 -13.67 -16.36
N LEU A 637 -15.12 -13.09 -15.29
CA LEU A 637 -14.75 -13.42 -13.91
C LEU A 637 -15.88 -14.07 -13.12
N ASP A 638 -17.10 -14.10 -13.68
CA ASP A 638 -18.30 -14.55 -12.98
C ASP A 638 -18.50 -13.83 -11.64
N ASP A 639 -18.25 -12.50 -11.61
CA ASP A 639 -18.29 -11.65 -10.42
C ASP A 639 -18.83 -10.25 -10.71
N ILE A 640 -19.96 -9.90 -10.08
CA ILE A 640 -20.66 -8.62 -10.21
C ILE A 640 -19.96 -7.47 -9.44
N SER A 641 -19.06 -7.81 -8.53
CA SER A 641 -18.50 -6.84 -7.56
C SER A 641 -17.36 -5.99 -8.08
N ILE A 642 -16.92 -6.20 -9.32
CA ILE A 642 -15.72 -5.56 -9.88
C ILE A 642 -16.11 -4.21 -10.47
N SER A 643 -15.86 -3.13 -9.74
CA SER A 643 -15.97 -1.77 -10.23
C SER A 643 -14.58 -1.12 -10.30
N GLY A 644 -14.21 -0.69 -11.52
CA GLY A 644 -13.15 0.27 -11.77
C GLY A 644 -11.80 -0.03 -11.10
N LEU A 645 -11.04 -0.97 -11.63
CA LEU A 645 -9.64 -1.19 -11.20
C LEU A 645 -8.83 0.09 -11.45
N GLN A 646 -8.33 0.70 -10.37
CA GLN A 646 -7.51 1.90 -10.38
C GLN A 646 -6.03 1.56 -10.10
N ASN A 647 -5.13 2.49 -10.40
CA ASN A 647 -3.73 2.43 -9.99
C ASN A 647 -2.93 1.20 -10.48
N GLN A 648 -3.02 0.87 -11.78
CA GLN A 648 -2.22 -0.21 -12.39
C GLN A 648 -2.43 -1.58 -11.73
N THR A 649 -3.61 -1.82 -11.18
CA THR A 649 -4.00 -3.11 -10.61
C THR A 649 -4.71 -3.97 -11.62
N VAL A 650 -4.57 -5.28 -11.47
CA VAL A 650 -5.30 -6.28 -12.23
C VAL A 650 -6.08 -7.17 -11.28
N TYR A 651 -7.18 -7.68 -11.77
CA TYR A 651 -7.94 -8.69 -11.07
C TYR A 651 -7.54 -10.07 -11.59
N PHE A 652 -7.15 -10.95 -10.68
CA PHE A 652 -6.75 -12.32 -10.97
C PHE A 652 -7.73 -13.32 -10.39
N THR A 653 -8.04 -14.37 -11.14
CA THR A 653 -8.72 -15.57 -10.63
C THR A 653 -8.05 -16.84 -11.14
N ASP A 654 -8.02 -17.88 -10.31
CA ASP A 654 -7.60 -19.23 -10.71
C ASP A 654 -8.80 -20.13 -11.09
N GLY A 655 -10.00 -19.55 -11.13
CA GLY A 655 -11.25 -20.23 -11.46
C GLY A 655 -11.77 -21.22 -10.41
N ILE A 656 -11.08 -21.35 -9.25
CA ILE A 656 -11.45 -22.32 -8.20
C ILE A 656 -11.69 -21.61 -6.86
N ARG A 657 -10.69 -20.92 -6.34
CA ARG A 657 -10.70 -20.34 -4.98
C ARG A 657 -10.12 -18.92 -4.93
N GLU A 658 -9.12 -18.66 -5.74
CA GLU A 658 -8.37 -17.40 -5.65
C GLU A 658 -9.05 -16.31 -6.47
N LYS A 659 -9.40 -15.24 -5.80
CA LYS A 659 -9.83 -13.98 -6.41
C LYS A 659 -9.01 -12.89 -5.75
N LEU A 660 -8.11 -12.26 -6.50
CA LEU A 660 -7.13 -11.34 -5.97
C LEU A 660 -7.02 -10.10 -6.84
N THR A 661 -6.97 -8.94 -6.20
CA THR A 661 -6.45 -7.74 -6.83
C THR A 661 -4.92 -7.73 -6.66
N ILE A 662 -4.19 -7.65 -7.77
CA ILE A 662 -2.72 -7.73 -7.81
C ILE A 662 -2.18 -6.48 -8.50
N LYS A 663 -1.04 -6.01 -8.04
CA LYS A 663 -0.17 -5.09 -8.77
C LYS A 663 0.89 -5.91 -9.49
N PRO A 664 0.80 -6.09 -10.82
CA PRO A 664 1.82 -6.81 -11.57
C PRO A 664 3.18 -6.10 -11.46
N TYR A 665 4.25 -6.87 -11.32
CA TYR A 665 5.60 -6.29 -11.31
C TYR A 665 5.87 -5.46 -12.57
N ILE A 666 6.62 -4.37 -12.43
CA ILE A 666 7.12 -3.63 -13.60
C ILE A 666 8.12 -4.51 -14.33
N THR A 667 7.89 -4.72 -15.63
CA THR A 667 8.85 -5.41 -16.51
C THR A 667 10.14 -4.60 -16.56
N PRO A 668 11.31 -5.25 -16.43
CA PRO A 668 12.59 -4.55 -16.54
C PRO A 668 12.82 -4.04 -17.95
N GLU A 669 13.53 -2.94 -18.07
CA GLU A 669 14.07 -2.48 -19.33
C GLU A 669 15.06 -3.51 -19.88
N VAL A 670 15.19 -3.62 -21.21
CA VAL A 670 16.02 -4.63 -21.88
C VAL A 670 17.46 -4.62 -21.38
N TYR A 671 18.03 -3.43 -21.13
CA TYR A 671 19.41 -3.31 -20.63
C TYR A 671 19.53 -3.78 -19.16
N GLU A 672 18.54 -3.47 -18.30
CA GLU A 672 18.50 -3.93 -16.90
C GLU A 672 18.39 -5.45 -16.82
N LEU A 673 17.52 -6.02 -17.66
CA LEU A 673 17.33 -7.46 -17.75
C LEU A 673 18.61 -8.15 -18.23
N LYS A 674 19.25 -7.63 -19.28
CA LYS A 674 20.51 -8.16 -19.79
C LYS A 674 21.60 -8.20 -18.71
N GLU A 675 21.81 -7.08 -18.01
CA GLU A 675 22.78 -7.00 -16.92
C GLU A 675 22.50 -8.00 -15.78
N TYR A 676 21.21 -8.20 -15.46
CA TYR A 676 20.81 -9.18 -14.45
C TYR A 676 21.08 -10.62 -14.90
N LEU A 677 20.69 -10.96 -16.13
CA LEU A 677 20.82 -12.31 -16.69
C LEU A 677 22.29 -12.74 -16.91
N GLU A 678 23.20 -11.78 -17.15
CA GLU A 678 24.65 -12.03 -17.23
C GLU A 678 25.29 -12.36 -15.86
N LYS A 679 24.65 -11.94 -14.76
CA LYS A 679 25.15 -12.16 -13.38
C LYS A 679 24.67 -13.46 -12.76
N ILE A 680 23.62 -14.05 -13.27
CA ILE A 680 23.06 -15.32 -12.76
C ILE A 680 23.38 -16.48 -13.73
#